data_0fb71974a26df93607ef1be05a9233a2
#
_entry.id   0fb71974a26df93607ef1be05a9233a2
#
_cell.length_a   1.000
_cell.length_b   1.000
_cell.length_c   1.000
_cell.angle_alpha   90.00
_cell.angle_beta   90.00
_cell.angle_gamma   90.00
#
_symmetry.space_group_name_H-M   'P 1'
#
loop_
_entity.id
_entity.type
_entity.pdbx_description
1 polymer ?
#
loop_
_entity_poly.entity_id
_entity_poly.type
_entity_poly.pdbx_seq_one_letter_code
_entity_poly.pdbx_strand_id
1 'polypeptide(L)'
;MSLVESAATAVDCVHQRSGAADHQYHRLSSKRKLDDYGGPNFDDYDDDDQEEGDNAIFSDLVSVRMRKDELNAVNSSSDGSPCPFSAGTSQHLDSRVFDAQSASYGTSSSRPKSTRSPSSLQFFVRMLSEGYNLVIQADANDTVKSIHERIQAITGIPLFEQRLIYRGKQLQWEQSLAECSIQNDASLQLVGRMRSTEHPHAWQVIDDMISIICRLCKGEPYSNEPKDIKSCMSEYFSMTPKEENDSATSHLQIFMSSSAPAALVMLYVSPIKENKQHSEGAVKHFLGLIRNSLHKPLYNQCAPILLEFCKLLRRVGYEDPLYVSCRNALGSLLESVASSNSSHGSALPDNVKELIGVQEIFPFVSELSERLSRDLVSSVESTGVGPLLSDVRDFSAFLLPLNKAITQQVGSRGRISVLLDGRGYKHPLYGEEIEFLHRIFRQLLCRMDQCLLKMEDHLAGKGKGDGDIAHTRWSQYLAILKELNSISKLYEDAEERFWAVLRLRRSSFCALVVNYARRTDDNQWIVNHKDVLDFESRRHLAMMMFAEVKEDYEELHEMLIDRSHLLEESFEYIGRADPESLHGGLFMEFKNEEATGPGVLREWFFLVCQAIFNPQNALFVACPHDCRRFYPNPASVVDPLHLEYFAFAGRVIALALMHKVQVGIVFDRMFFQQLAGNSLISLEDICDADPCLYSSCKKILQMDAEFIDSDALGLTFAREIEELGARRVVELCPGGKSIVVNSKNRDEYVKLLIQHQFVKSISAQVSRFGQGFADMLCKPSDSSLNMFCKFRLQTSFFQGLELQDLDLMLHGSESAISVEDWKAHTEYNGYKENDSQIVWFWKVEKLRLEKLFQRKGYSPKPVELALISRVTGIFRPFHGSLALVMTAAISRLRVLVLYVESRSYGQKHVDQCENQGMACKWCSNFHQVQAIPSRCIVEEMSTEQRKILLFFWTSVKYLPVEGFRGLASRLYIYRSSEPHDRLPSSHTCFYRLCFPPYSSMRMLQDRLRIITQEHFGSSFGTW
;
A
#
# COMPACT_ATOMS: atom_id res chain seq x y z
N MET A 1 -39.35 -45.89 -28.86
CA MET A 1 -40.70 -46.30 -28.48
C MET A 1 -41.15 -45.26 -27.51
N SER A 2 -41.83 -44.32 -28.00
CA SER A 2 -43.28 -44.05 -28.11
C SER A 2 -43.86 -43.65 -26.75
N LEU A 3 -44.56 -42.60 -26.54
CA LEU A 3 -45.51 -41.75 -27.27
C LEU A 3 -45.73 -40.53 -26.42
N VAL A 4 -45.64 -39.27 -26.86
CA VAL A 4 -46.58 -38.53 -27.69
C VAL A 4 -47.77 -37.98 -26.96
N GLU A 5 -47.84 -36.67 -27.08
CA GLU A 5 -48.99 -35.76 -27.31
C GLU A 5 -49.86 -35.41 -26.08
N SER A 6 -50.44 -34.28 -26.00
CA SER A 6 -50.75 -33.12 -26.91
C SER A 6 -51.20 -31.95 -26.10
N ALA A 7 -50.84 -30.78 -26.56
CA ALA A 7 -51.64 -29.76 -27.27
C ALA A 7 -52.50 -28.85 -26.38
N ALA A 8 -52.20 -27.61 -26.30
CA ALA A 8 -52.61 -26.44 -27.10
C ALA A 8 -54.09 -26.06 -26.93
N THR A 9 -54.31 -24.85 -26.48
CA THR A 9 -55.09 -23.73 -27.01
C THR A 9 -55.27 -22.65 -25.96
N ALA A 10 -54.76 -21.50 -26.06
CA ALA A 10 -55.16 -20.25 -26.75
C ALA A 10 -56.52 -19.70 -26.36
N VAL A 11 -56.55 -18.44 -26.07
CA VAL A 11 -57.46 -17.35 -26.44
C VAL A 11 -57.91 -16.47 -25.27
N ASP A 12 -57.34 -15.31 -25.19
CA ASP A 12 -57.87 -13.97 -25.24
C ASP A 12 -58.98 -13.48 -24.29
N CYS A 13 -58.76 -12.33 -23.86
CA CYS A 13 -59.60 -11.11 -23.80
C CYS A 13 -60.14 -10.60 -22.45
N VAL A 14 -59.59 -9.45 -22.11
CA VAL A 14 -60.33 -8.15 -21.92
C VAL A 14 -60.99 -7.83 -20.59
N HIS A 15 -60.40 -6.80 -20.00
CA HIS A 15 -61.03 -5.62 -19.31
C HIS A 15 -62.00 -5.79 -18.12
N GLN A 16 -61.63 -5.25 -17.00
CA GLN A 16 -62.14 -4.01 -16.37
C GLN A 16 -62.32 -4.10 -14.83
N ARG A 17 -61.63 -3.16 -14.24
CA ARG A 17 -62.07 -2.30 -13.10
C ARG A 17 -62.34 -2.84 -11.70
N SER A 18 -61.56 -2.20 -10.83
CA SER A 18 -61.95 -1.53 -9.60
C SER A 18 -62.20 -2.38 -8.36
N GLY A 19 -61.46 -1.99 -7.32
CA GLY A 19 -61.78 -2.30 -5.95
C GLY A 19 -60.59 -2.22 -5.05
N ALA A 20 -60.40 -1.06 -4.41
CA ALA A 20 -59.46 -0.86 -3.33
C ALA A 20 -59.78 -1.82 -2.18
N ALA A 21 -58.75 -2.43 -1.64
CA ALA A 21 -58.76 -2.90 -0.26
C ALA A 21 -57.30 -2.83 0.26
N ASP A 22 -57.11 -1.88 1.16
CA ASP A 22 -55.97 -1.80 2.09
C ASP A 22 -55.73 -3.13 2.79
N HIS A 23 -54.56 -3.67 2.62
CA HIS A 23 -53.95 -4.53 3.59
C HIS A 23 -52.57 -3.98 3.97
N GLN A 24 -52.60 -3.25 5.09
CA GLN A 24 -51.45 -2.98 5.93
C GLN A 24 -50.78 -4.28 6.30
N TYR A 25 -49.63 -4.56 5.70
CA TYR A 25 -48.68 -5.50 6.33
C TYR A 25 -47.90 -4.77 7.42
N HIS A 26 -48.28 -5.08 8.64
CA HIS A 26 -47.47 -4.79 9.81
C HIS A 26 -46.12 -5.45 9.69
N ARG A 27 -45.09 -4.66 9.53
CA ARG A 27 -43.70 -5.04 9.84
C ARG A 27 -43.62 -5.29 11.35
N LEU A 28 -43.65 -6.54 11.77
CA LEU A 28 -43.20 -6.95 13.08
C LEU A 28 -41.67 -7.02 13.04
N SER A 29 -41.03 -5.92 13.36
CA SER A 29 -39.63 -5.87 13.78
C SER A 29 -39.55 -6.49 15.17
N SER A 30 -39.21 -7.74 15.29
CA SER A 30 -38.83 -8.34 16.57
C SER A 30 -37.36 -8.13 16.80
N LYS A 31 -37.01 -7.02 17.42
CA LYS A 31 -35.72 -6.83 18.10
C LYS A 31 -35.67 -7.82 19.26
N ARG A 32 -35.00 -8.95 19.10
CA ARG A 32 -34.56 -9.76 20.24
C ARG A 32 -33.31 -9.14 20.82
N LYS A 33 -33.46 -8.47 21.94
CA LYS A 33 -32.35 -8.10 22.84
C LYS A 33 -31.65 -9.36 23.33
N LEU A 34 -30.34 -9.31 23.31
CA LEU A 34 -29.41 -10.34 23.80
C LEU A 34 -29.25 -10.27 25.34
N ASP A 35 -30.35 -10.11 26.09
CA ASP A 35 -30.35 -9.96 27.54
C ASP A 35 -31.26 -10.99 28.21
N ASP A 36 -31.10 -12.28 27.91
CA ASP A 36 -31.73 -13.34 28.68
C ASP A 36 -30.90 -14.63 28.67
N TYR A 37 -29.76 -14.61 29.33
CA TYR A 37 -29.19 -15.80 29.96
C TYR A 37 -28.61 -15.43 31.31
N GLY A 38 -29.49 -15.48 32.31
CA GLY A 38 -29.10 -15.51 33.70
C GLY A 38 -28.47 -16.86 34.03
N GLY A 39 -27.13 -16.84 34.21
CA GLY A 39 -26.44 -17.93 34.91
C GLY A 39 -26.08 -17.49 36.33
N PRO A 40 -25.96 -18.41 37.28
CA PRO A 40 -25.88 -18.10 38.70
C PRO A 40 -24.54 -17.50 39.09
N ASN A 41 -24.63 -16.55 40.02
CA ASN A 41 -23.57 -15.92 40.78
C ASN A 41 -22.56 -16.94 41.33
N PHE A 42 -21.32 -16.68 41.17
CA PHE A 42 -20.26 -17.05 42.12
C PHE A 42 -19.39 -15.83 42.35
N ASP A 43 -19.35 -15.44 43.59
CA ASP A 43 -18.58 -14.36 44.20
C ASP A 43 -17.11 -14.71 44.25
N ASP A 44 -16.33 -13.63 44.23
CA ASP A 44 -14.97 -13.43 44.77
C ASP A 44 -13.83 -14.34 44.31
N TYR A 45 -12.90 -13.71 43.60
CA TYR A 45 -11.49 -13.59 44.01
C TYR A 45 -10.78 -12.56 43.11
N ASP A 46 -10.30 -11.51 43.79
CA ASP A 46 -9.29 -10.59 43.30
C ASP A 46 -8.03 -11.39 42.90
N ASP A 47 -7.47 -11.05 41.77
CA ASP A 47 -6.01 -10.97 41.60
C ASP A 47 -5.67 -10.18 40.34
N ASP A 48 -4.92 -9.12 40.55
CA ASP A 48 -4.21 -8.32 39.55
C ASP A 48 -3.29 -9.22 38.71
N ASP A 49 -3.42 -9.11 37.39
CA ASP A 49 -2.27 -9.16 36.50
C ASP A 49 -2.63 -8.53 35.15
N GLN A 50 -1.95 -7.43 34.90
CA GLN A 50 -1.88 -6.73 33.64
C GLN A 50 -1.23 -7.60 32.57
N GLU A 51 -1.92 -7.88 31.48
CA GLU A 51 -1.31 -8.13 30.20
C GLU A 51 -2.02 -7.33 29.13
N GLU A 52 -1.30 -6.33 28.64
CA GLU A 52 -1.60 -5.54 27.47
C GLU A 52 -1.73 -6.44 26.24
N GLY A 53 -2.89 -6.47 25.65
CA GLY A 53 -3.16 -7.02 24.32
C GLY A 53 -3.47 -5.87 23.36
N ASP A 54 -2.53 -5.60 22.45
CA ASP A 54 -2.65 -4.67 21.33
C ASP A 54 -3.91 -4.90 20.52
N ASN A 55 -4.74 -3.87 20.48
CA ASN A 55 -5.49 -3.48 19.30
C ASN A 55 -6.12 -2.13 19.58
N ALA A 56 -5.56 -1.09 19.02
CA ALA A 56 -6.37 0.07 18.70
C ALA A 56 -5.61 1.04 17.85
N ILE A 57 -6.07 1.14 16.73
CA ILE A 57 -5.92 2.21 15.78
C ILE A 57 -7.09 3.17 15.98
N PHE A 58 -6.72 4.46 15.89
CA PHE A 58 -7.54 5.61 15.52
C PHE A 58 -8.33 6.33 16.60
N SER A 59 -7.98 7.48 16.76
CA SER A 59 -8.42 8.76 16.25
C SER A 59 -8.00 9.91 17.15
N ASP A 60 -7.46 10.88 16.47
CA ASP A 60 -7.64 12.31 16.63
C ASP A 60 -7.28 13.03 17.91
N LEU A 61 -6.23 13.80 17.70
CA LEU A 61 -6.23 15.28 17.81
C LEU A 61 -6.90 15.90 19.04
N VAL A 62 -6.02 16.66 19.72
CA VAL A 62 -6.35 17.86 20.51
C VAL A 62 -6.57 17.64 21.99
N SER A 63 -5.53 17.87 22.74
CA SER A 63 -5.49 18.88 23.80
C SER A 63 -4.22 18.76 24.61
N VAL A 64 -3.29 19.65 24.30
CA VAL A 64 -2.22 20.02 25.22
C VAL A 64 -2.85 20.76 26.39
N ARG A 65 -2.91 20.12 27.54
CA ARG A 65 -3.08 20.82 28.82
C ARG A 65 -1.76 20.79 29.52
N MET A 66 -1.15 22.00 29.59
CA MET A 66 -0.07 22.30 30.53
C MET A 66 -0.48 21.99 31.95
N ARG A 67 0.38 21.29 32.66
CA ARG A 67 0.51 21.48 34.12
C ARG A 67 1.95 21.86 34.44
N LYS A 68 2.06 23.04 35.01
CA LYS A 68 3.16 23.47 35.85
C LYS A 68 3.17 22.63 37.12
N ASP A 69 4.37 22.38 37.62
CA ASP A 69 4.83 22.67 38.99
C ASP A 69 6.17 21.99 39.20
N GLU A 70 7.14 22.79 39.39
CA GLU A 70 7.90 23.22 40.61
C GLU A 70 8.98 22.26 41.09
N LEU A 71 10.21 22.85 41.01
CA LEU A 71 11.21 22.99 42.04
C LEU A 71 11.75 21.77 42.81
N ASN A 72 13.01 21.48 42.71
CA ASN A 72 13.96 21.88 43.71
C ASN A 72 15.42 21.50 43.41
N ALA A 73 16.27 22.40 43.74
CA ALA A 73 17.71 22.45 43.75
C ALA A 73 18.37 21.36 44.60
N VAL A 74 19.62 21.06 44.33
CA VAL A 74 20.74 21.12 45.28
C VAL A 74 22.09 20.86 44.60
N ASN A 75 22.94 21.88 44.62
CA ASN A 75 24.40 21.98 44.83
C ASN A 75 25.31 20.74 44.66
N SER A 76 26.40 20.91 43.94
CA SER A 76 27.71 21.30 44.48
C SER A 76 28.83 21.19 43.45
N SER A 77 29.55 22.32 43.25
CA SER A 77 31.00 22.57 43.37
C SER A 77 31.92 21.63 42.57
N SER A 78 32.91 22.06 41.84
CA SER A 78 33.92 23.06 42.12
C SER A 78 34.89 23.20 40.95
N ASP A 79 35.40 24.42 40.81
CA ASP A 79 36.77 24.79 40.48
C ASP A 79 37.29 24.86 39.04
N GLY A 80 37.70 26.07 38.72
CA GLY A 80 38.91 26.37 38.01
C GLY A 80 38.86 27.48 36.96
N SER A 81 38.87 28.73 37.41
CA SER A 81 39.32 29.90 36.62
C SER A 81 40.85 29.89 36.44
N PRO A 82 41.51 30.83 35.71
CA PRO A 82 41.14 32.23 35.49
C PRO A 82 41.51 32.86 34.12
N CYS A 83 40.95 34.04 33.97
CA CYS A 83 41.24 35.13 33.02
C CYS A 83 42.74 35.59 32.96
N PRO A 84 43.18 36.64 32.21
CA PRO A 84 42.50 37.95 32.09
C PRO A 84 42.83 38.82 30.84
N PHE A 85 42.18 40.05 30.90
CA PHE A 85 42.58 41.39 30.37
C PHE A 85 42.35 41.68 28.88
N SER A 86 41.98 42.86 28.47
CA SER A 86 41.54 44.11 29.07
C SER A 86 40.98 45.05 27.99
N ALA A 87 39.99 45.79 28.36
CA ALA A 87 39.69 47.19 28.18
C ALA A 87 40.19 48.01 26.96
N GLY A 88 39.25 48.76 26.41
CA GLY A 88 39.63 50.02 25.73
C GLY A 88 38.56 50.62 24.81
N THR A 89 37.67 51.42 25.41
CA THR A 89 37.17 52.78 24.97
C THR A 89 36.78 53.03 23.50
N SER A 90 35.47 53.33 23.33
CA SER A 90 34.83 54.45 22.59
C SER A 90 35.59 55.20 21.50
N GLN A 91 34.99 55.41 20.36
CA GLN A 91 34.54 56.68 19.80
C GLN A 91 34.07 56.59 18.33
N HIS A 92 32.91 57.20 18.05
CA HIS A 92 32.52 58.06 16.95
C HIS A 92 32.61 57.62 15.49
N LEU A 93 31.42 57.63 14.88
CA LEU A 93 31.03 58.27 13.58
C LEU A 93 32.01 58.06 12.40
N ASP A 94 31.58 57.39 11.35
CA ASP A 94 31.27 58.11 10.09
C ASP A 94 30.71 57.18 9.04
N SER A 95 29.77 57.77 8.31
CA SER A 95 29.21 57.27 7.08
C SER A 95 30.27 56.88 6.05
N ARG A 96 30.26 55.61 5.53
CA ARG A 96 30.92 55.29 4.30
C ARG A 96 30.07 54.39 3.38
N VAL A 97 29.82 54.93 2.23
CA VAL A 97 29.52 54.41 0.92
C VAL A 97 30.13 53.03 0.75
N PHE A 98 29.29 52.01 0.45
CA PHE A 98 29.78 50.72 -0.07
C PHE A 98 29.88 50.76 -1.56
N ASP A 99 31.11 50.92 -2.05
CA ASP A 99 31.50 50.54 -3.40
C ASP A 99 31.69 48.99 -3.46
N ALA A 100 30.95 48.35 -4.37
CA ALA A 100 31.18 46.98 -4.71
C ALA A 100 32.39 46.88 -5.68
N GLN A 101 33.53 46.47 -5.17
CA GLN A 101 34.67 46.07 -6.04
C GLN A 101 34.84 44.55 -5.97
N SER A 102 34.70 43.95 -7.13
CA SER A 102 35.10 42.59 -7.43
C SER A 102 36.62 42.48 -7.44
N ALA A 103 37.16 41.50 -6.70
CA ALA A 103 38.58 41.16 -6.75
C ALA A 103 38.89 40.20 -7.90
N SER A 104 39.65 40.63 -8.84
CA SER A 104 40.32 39.77 -9.84
C SER A 104 41.82 39.74 -9.53
N TYR A 105 42.39 38.54 -9.48
CA TYR A 105 43.83 38.33 -9.44
C TYR A 105 44.46 38.58 -10.83
N GLY A 106 45.47 39.44 -10.88
CA GLY A 106 46.22 39.74 -12.03
C GLY A 106 47.53 38.97 -12.17
N THR A 107 47.92 38.68 -13.40
CA THR A 107 49.31 38.62 -13.82
C THR A 107 49.46 39.29 -15.17
N SER A 108 50.38 40.18 -15.15
CA SER A 108 51.13 41.02 -16.08
C SER A 108 51.13 40.66 -17.55
N SER A 109 51.15 41.76 -18.31
CA SER A 109 51.94 42.07 -19.47
C SER A 109 51.26 42.24 -20.83
N SER A 110 51.45 43.42 -21.32
CA SER A 110 51.45 43.95 -22.69
C SER A 110 50.16 44.58 -23.23
N ARG A 111 50.28 45.90 -23.39
CA ARG A 111 49.43 46.81 -24.18
C ARG A 111 49.40 46.38 -25.62
N PRO A 112 48.25 46.43 -26.33
CA PRO A 112 48.01 47.57 -27.19
C PRO A 112 46.55 48.06 -27.25
N LYS A 113 46.45 49.38 -27.41
CA LYS A 113 45.48 50.23 -28.12
C LYS A 113 43.97 49.84 -28.12
N SER A 114 43.22 50.70 -27.46
CA SER A 114 41.88 51.23 -27.70
C SER A 114 41.07 50.61 -28.84
N THR A 115 39.98 49.94 -28.42
CA THR A 115 38.71 50.02 -29.11
C THR A 115 37.65 50.31 -28.05
N ARG A 116 37.02 51.48 -28.16
CA ARG A 116 35.86 51.89 -27.39
C ARG A 116 34.77 50.84 -27.60
N SER A 117 34.30 50.20 -26.49
CA SER A 117 33.00 49.53 -26.48
C SER A 117 31.92 50.62 -26.45
N PRO A 118 30.96 50.59 -27.36
CA PRO A 118 29.84 51.55 -27.37
C PRO A 118 28.78 51.14 -26.34
N SER A 119 28.33 52.12 -25.62
CA SER A 119 27.02 52.31 -25.03
C SER A 119 26.77 51.85 -23.61
N SER A 120 27.63 52.15 -22.65
CA SER A 120 27.15 52.30 -21.26
C SER A 120 26.52 53.70 -21.12
N LEU A 121 25.18 53.75 -20.95
CA LEU A 121 24.44 54.94 -20.68
C LEU A 121 24.43 55.19 -19.14
N GLN A 122 24.70 56.45 -18.77
CA GLN A 122 24.49 56.90 -17.40
C GLN A 122 23.37 57.91 -17.41
N PHE A 123 22.35 57.69 -16.52
CA PHE A 123 21.22 58.60 -16.41
C PHE A 123 20.73 58.70 -14.98
N PHE A 124 19.93 59.71 -14.71
CA PHE A 124 19.42 60.05 -13.39
C PHE A 124 17.97 59.67 -13.23
N VAL A 125 17.63 58.98 -12.12
CA VAL A 125 16.24 58.74 -11.75
C VAL A 125 15.88 59.61 -10.52
N ARG A 126 15.04 60.62 -10.75
CA ARG A 126 14.57 61.55 -9.74
C ARG A 126 13.41 60.97 -8.97
N MET A 127 13.56 60.81 -7.67
CA MET A 127 12.48 60.41 -6.76
C MET A 127 11.68 61.63 -6.34
N LEU A 128 10.40 61.67 -6.71
CA LEU A 128 9.53 62.81 -6.40
C LEU A 128 9.16 62.92 -4.91
N SER A 129 9.22 61.82 -4.17
CA SER A 129 8.86 61.73 -2.76
C SER A 129 9.97 62.21 -1.82
N GLU A 130 11.24 62.07 -2.20
CA GLU A 130 12.38 62.27 -1.27
C GLU A 130 13.44 63.26 -1.76
N GLY A 131 13.28 63.79 -2.96
CA GLY A 131 14.08 64.87 -3.51
C GLY A 131 15.52 64.56 -3.95
N TYR A 132 15.97 63.29 -3.86
CA TYR A 132 17.28 62.88 -4.31
C TYR A 132 17.23 62.15 -5.68
N ASN A 133 18.40 62.17 -6.38
CA ASN A 133 18.55 61.55 -7.67
C ASN A 133 19.38 60.25 -7.53
N LEU A 134 18.86 59.13 -8.08
CA LEU A 134 19.60 57.92 -8.23
C LEU A 134 20.40 58.00 -9.54
N VAL A 135 21.66 57.59 -9.52
CA VAL A 135 22.48 57.46 -10.72
C VAL A 135 22.46 55.98 -11.17
N ILE A 136 21.96 55.72 -12.37
CA ILE A 136 21.87 54.39 -12.91
C ILE A 136 22.75 54.30 -14.17
N GLN A 137 23.59 53.24 -14.23
CA GLN A 137 24.37 52.88 -15.39
C GLN A 137 23.74 51.63 -16.05
N ALA A 138 23.49 51.67 -17.33
CA ALA A 138 22.83 50.60 -18.07
C ALA A 138 23.26 50.59 -19.54
N ASP A 139 23.09 49.49 -20.23
CA ASP A 139 23.33 49.43 -21.68
C ASP A 139 22.09 49.89 -22.46
N ALA A 140 22.28 50.45 -23.63
CA ALA A 140 21.17 50.96 -24.48
C ALA A 140 20.17 49.85 -24.85
N ASN A 141 20.58 48.61 -24.85
CA ASN A 141 19.72 47.43 -25.09
C ASN A 141 19.06 46.85 -23.84
N ASP A 142 19.38 47.39 -22.66
CA ASP A 142 18.71 46.98 -21.43
C ASP A 142 17.21 47.36 -21.49
N THR A 143 16.35 46.47 -20.98
CA THR A 143 14.91 46.73 -20.92
C THR A 143 14.57 47.65 -19.75
N VAL A 144 13.48 48.39 -19.89
CA VAL A 144 12.93 49.20 -18.79
C VAL A 144 12.66 48.35 -17.54
N LYS A 145 12.28 47.09 -17.72
CA LYS A 145 12.10 46.12 -16.61
C LYS A 145 13.40 45.94 -15.82
N SER A 146 14.54 45.76 -16.48
CA SER A 146 15.82 45.60 -15.79
C SER A 146 16.23 46.85 -14.98
N ILE A 147 15.78 48.04 -15.45
CA ILE A 147 15.99 49.30 -14.73
C ILE A 147 15.10 49.35 -13.47
N HIS A 148 13.86 48.90 -13.57
CA HIS A 148 12.97 48.77 -12.42
C HIS A 148 13.55 47.81 -11.37
N GLU A 149 14.13 46.68 -11.78
CA GLU A 149 14.78 45.70 -10.88
C GLU A 149 15.99 46.32 -10.16
N ARG A 150 16.81 47.13 -10.88
CA ARG A 150 17.92 47.85 -10.27
C ARG A 150 17.47 48.91 -9.27
N ILE A 151 16.38 49.64 -9.61
CA ILE A 151 15.78 50.63 -8.69
C ILE A 151 15.27 49.92 -7.44
N GLN A 152 14.60 48.78 -7.56
CA GLN A 152 14.17 47.94 -6.45
C GLN A 152 15.35 47.51 -5.56
N ALA A 153 16.45 47.08 -6.17
CA ALA A 153 17.63 46.65 -5.43
C ALA A 153 18.27 47.79 -4.63
N ILE A 154 18.19 49.03 -5.13
CA ILE A 154 18.78 50.23 -4.49
C ILE A 154 17.82 50.85 -3.43
N THR A 155 16.53 50.92 -3.80
CA THR A 155 15.55 51.71 -2.99
C THR A 155 14.64 50.83 -2.16
N GLY A 156 14.55 49.53 -2.43
CA GLY A 156 13.57 48.64 -1.83
C GLY A 156 12.12 48.82 -2.33
N ILE A 157 11.86 49.75 -3.26
CA ILE A 157 10.53 49.94 -3.82
C ILE A 157 10.18 48.82 -4.76
N PRO A 158 9.11 48.07 -4.53
CA PRO A 158 8.71 46.95 -5.41
C PRO A 158 8.49 47.36 -6.87
N LEU A 159 8.80 46.50 -7.85
CA LEU A 159 8.69 46.78 -9.28
C LEU A 159 7.30 47.33 -9.68
N PHE A 160 6.25 46.71 -9.13
CA PHE A 160 4.86 47.01 -9.48
C PHE A 160 4.38 48.38 -8.93
N GLU A 161 5.09 48.94 -7.96
CA GLU A 161 4.84 50.30 -7.43
C GLU A 161 5.58 51.39 -8.18
N GLN A 162 6.54 51.01 -9.01
CA GLN A 162 7.39 51.93 -9.75
C GLN A 162 6.78 52.32 -11.09
N ARG A 163 6.74 53.60 -11.39
CA ARG A 163 6.47 54.13 -12.73
C ARG A 163 7.59 55.05 -13.13
N LEU A 164 8.27 54.71 -14.20
CA LEU A 164 9.29 55.56 -14.80
C LEU A 164 8.66 56.41 -15.89
N ILE A 165 8.84 57.70 -15.75
CA ILE A 165 8.34 58.71 -16.71
C ILE A 165 9.54 59.40 -17.32
N TYR A 166 9.59 59.47 -18.65
CA TYR A 166 10.59 60.20 -19.40
C TYR A 166 9.90 61.05 -20.44
N ARG A 167 10.25 62.38 -20.48
CA ARG A 167 9.63 63.34 -21.35
C ARG A 167 8.11 63.31 -21.38
N GLY A 168 7.47 63.11 -20.21
CA GLY A 168 6.03 63.10 -20.02
C GLY A 168 5.36 61.78 -20.47
N LYS A 169 6.11 60.73 -20.89
CA LYS A 169 5.58 59.42 -21.26
C LYS A 169 6.00 58.37 -20.21
N GLN A 170 5.06 57.55 -19.81
CA GLN A 170 5.37 56.38 -19.00
C GLN A 170 6.08 55.33 -19.88
N LEU A 171 7.22 54.79 -19.36
CA LEU A 171 8.00 53.73 -20.04
C LEU A 171 7.33 52.39 -19.82
N GLN A 172 7.28 51.55 -20.87
CA GLN A 172 6.72 50.19 -20.79
C GLN A 172 7.84 49.21 -20.51
N TRP A 173 7.56 48.14 -19.79
CA TRP A 173 8.56 47.18 -19.27
C TRP A 173 9.35 46.45 -20.34
N GLU A 174 8.68 46.15 -21.45
CA GLU A 174 9.26 45.38 -22.58
C GLU A 174 10.16 46.25 -23.51
N GLN A 175 10.08 47.56 -23.38
CA GLN A 175 10.87 48.49 -24.21
C GLN A 175 12.32 48.55 -23.80
N SER A 176 13.24 48.60 -24.75
CA SER A 176 14.65 48.89 -24.49
C SER A 176 14.87 50.39 -24.23
N LEU A 177 16.01 50.72 -23.56
CA LEU A 177 16.38 52.12 -23.33
C LEU A 177 16.61 52.88 -24.64
N ALA A 178 17.10 52.18 -25.67
CA ALA A 178 17.28 52.73 -27.05
C ALA A 178 15.93 53.09 -27.67
N GLU A 179 14.93 52.18 -27.60
CA GLU A 179 13.58 52.43 -28.10
C GLU A 179 12.89 53.61 -27.37
N CYS A 180 13.15 53.72 -26.06
CA CYS A 180 12.69 54.86 -25.27
C CYS A 180 13.48 56.19 -25.57
N SER A 181 14.48 56.15 -26.43
CA SER A 181 15.39 57.28 -26.76
C SER A 181 16.03 57.92 -25.50
N ILE A 182 16.41 57.12 -24.51
CA ILE A 182 17.10 57.57 -23.33
C ILE A 182 18.59 57.74 -23.69
N GLN A 183 19.09 58.93 -23.48
CA GLN A 183 20.46 59.31 -23.76
C GLN A 183 21.28 59.46 -22.46
N ASN A 184 22.61 59.59 -22.62
CA ASN A 184 23.46 59.85 -21.50
C ASN A 184 23.04 61.16 -20.77
N ASP A 185 23.12 61.15 -19.44
CA ASP A 185 22.70 62.22 -18.57
C ASP A 185 21.19 62.56 -18.61
N ALA A 186 20.37 61.72 -19.19
CA ALA A 186 18.92 61.88 -19.15
C ALA A 186 18.37 61.86 -17.72
N SER A 187 17.31 62.61 -17.47
CA SER A 187 16.59 62.62 -16.18
C SER A 187 15.25 61.93 -16.32
N LEU A 188 15.06 60.81 -15.67
CA LEU A 188 13.79 60.10 -15.54
C LEU A 188 13.13 60.47 -14.22
N GLN A 189 11.81 60.44 -14.20
CA GLN A 189 11.04 60.64 -12.93
C GLN A 189 10.51 59.27 -12.49
N LEU A 190 10.79 58.92 -11.24
CA LEU A 190 10.15 57.80 -10.57
C LEU A 190 8.93 58.30 -9.80
N VAL A 191 7.77 57.82 -10.20
CA VAL A 191 6.49 58.11 -9.58
C VAL A 191 5.92 56.82 -9.02
N GLY A 192 5.47 56.81 -7.78
CA GLY A 192 4.75 55.70 -7.21
C GLY A 192 3.46 55.44 -7.96
N ARG A 193 3.09 54.18 -8.17
CA ARG A 193 1.82 53.78 -8.75
C ARG A 193 0.72 54.25 -7.81
N MET A 194 -0.31 54.94 -8.30
CA MET A 194 -1.50 55.21 -7.50
C MET A 194 -2.12 53.86 -7.12
N ARG A 195 -2.41 53.70 -5.81
CA ARG A 195 -3.09 52.49 -5.28
C ARG A 195 -4.40 52.35 -6.04
N SER A 196 -4.77 51.07 -6.31
CA SER A 196 -6.06 50.73 -6.87
C SER A 196 -7.17 51.36 -6.03
N THR A 197 -8.13 52.02 -6.66
CA THR A 197 -9.33 52.50 -5.97
C THR A 197 -10.32 51.38 -5.65
N GLU A 198 -10.03 50.15 -6.08
CA GLU A 198 -10.76 48.97 -5.69
C GLU A 198 -10.38 48.63 -4.21
N HIS A 199 -11.36 48.28 -3.43
CA HIS A 199 -11.21 47.92 -2.03
C HIS A 199 -10.50 48.96 -1.11
N PRO A 200 -10.92 50.27 -1.09
CA PRO A 200 -10.24 51.29 -0.32
C PRO A 200 -10.19 51.00 1.18
N HIS A 201 -11.21 50.33 1.70
CA HIS A 201 -11.26 49.99 3.14
C HIS A 201 -10.24 48.85 3.49
N ALA A 202 -10.04 47.89 2.58
CA ALA A 202 -9.02 46.87 2.77
C ALA A 202 -7.61 47.47 2.80
N TRP A 203 -7.33 48.42 1.93
CA TRP A 203 -6.08 49.18 1.99
C TRP A 203 -5.92 49.91 3.34
N GLN A 204 -6.95 50.57 3.86
CA GLN A 204 -6.91 51.29 5.13
C GLN A 204 -6.58 50.33 6.29
N VAL A 205 -7.25 49.18 6.37
CA VAL A 205 -7.00 48.19 7.44
C VAL A 205 -5.57 47.64 7.40
N ILE A 206 -5.02 47.42 6.23
CA ILE A 206 -3.63 46.96 6.09
C ILE A 206 -2.65 48.08 6.44
N ASP A 207 -2.89 49.34 6.06
CA ASP A 207 -2.07 50.47 6.42
C ASP A 207 -2.07 50.71 7.95
N ASP A 208 -3.23 50.57 8.59
CA ASP A 208 -3.36 50.63 10.04
C ASP A 208 -2.51 49.52 10.71
N MET A 209 -2.60 48.29 10.21
CA MET A 209 -1.77 47.17 10.68
C MET A 209 -0.27 47.45 10.54
N ILE A 210 0.17 47.92 9.37
CA ILE A 210 1.59 48.25 9.13
C ILE A 210 2.04 49.39 10.02
N SER A 211 1.18 50.39 10.27
CA SER A 211 1.48 51.50 11.19
C SER A 211 1.69 51.03 12.62
N ILE A 212 0.88 50.09 13.10
CA ILE A 212 1.06 49.44 14.41
C ILE A 212 2.41 48.70 14.43
N ILE A 213 2.73 47.91 13.41
CA ILE A 213 4.00 47.17 13.29
C ILE A 213 5.20 48.12 13.34
N CYS A 214 5.14 49.24 12.60
CA CYS A 214 6.23 50.22 12.57
C CYS A 214 6.43 50.89 13.93
N ARG A 215 5.39 51.19 14.70
CA ARG A 215 5.48 51.74 16.08
C ARG A 215 6.12 50.73 17.03
N LEU A 216 5.67 49.47 16.99
CA LEU A 216 6.26 48.43 17.80
C LEU A 216 7.75 48.20 17.49
N CYS A 217 8.16 48.26 16.23
CA CYS A 217 9.57 48.21 15.87
C CYS A 217 10.40 49.36 16.40
N LYS A 218 9.79 50.55 16.62
CA LYS A 218 10.44 51.71 17.24
C LYS A 218 10.49 51.66 18.77
N GLY A 219 9.86 50.65 19.39
CA GLY A 219 9.82 50.49 20.84
C GLY A 219 8.74 51.35 21.53
N GLU A 220 7.76 51.84 20.76
CA GLU A 220 6.61 52.52 21.34
C GLU A 220 5.73 51.51 22.07
N PRO A 221 5.32 51.73 23.32
CA PRO A 221 4.51 50.76 24.04
C PRO A 221 3.15 50.60 23.37
N TYR A 222 2.60 49.39 23.45
CA TYR A 222 1.23 49.09 23.04
C TYR A 222 0.29 50.03 23.84
N SER A 223 -0.05 51.19 23.30
CA SER A 223 -1.02 52.10 23.89
C SER A 223 -2.41 51.47 23.68
N ASN A 224 -3.35 51.80 24.60
CA ASN A 224 -4.73 51.33 24.65
C ASN A 224 -5.54 51.57 23.35
N GLU A 225 -5.00 51.17 22.20
CA GLU A 225 -5.75 51.22 20.92
C GLU A 225 -6.68 50.04 20.81
N PRO A 226 -7.89 50.21 20.25
CA PRO A 226 -8.92 49.19 20.20
C PRO A 226 -8.62 48.08 19.20
N LYS A 227 -7.58 48.18 18.36
CA LYS A 227 -7.24 47.22 17.31
C LYS A 227 -5.79 46.75 17.49
N ASP A 228 -5.61 45.44 17.53
CA ASP A 228 -4.32 44.78 17.46
C ASP A 228 -4.06 44.24 16.03
N ILE A 229 -2.85 43.75 15.77
CA ILE A 229 -2.43 43.17 14.47
C ILE A 229 -3.37 42.04 14.03
N LYS A 230 -3.81 41.18 14.97
CA LYS A 230 -4.68 40.06 14.67
C LYS A 230 -6.09 40.51 14.31
N SER A 231 -6.59 41.54 15.01
CA SER A 231 -7.90 42.12 14.71
C SER A 231 -7.95 42.77 13.33
N CYS A 232 -6.93 43.55 12.97
CA CYS A 232 -6.79 44.10 11.62
C CYS A 232 -6.77 42.97 10.55
N MET A 233 -6.04 41.90 10.82
CA MET A 233 -5.95 40.76 9.91
C MET A 233 -7.29 40.03 9.76
N SER A 234 -8.01 39.81 10.88
CA SER A 234 -9.34 39.19 10.85
C SER A 234 -10.36 40.06 10.11
N GLU A 235 -10.32 41.38 10.32
CA GLU A 235 -11.16 42.35 9.62
C GLU A 235 -10.88 42.32 8.11
N TYR A 236 -9.61 42.33 7.71
CA TYR A 236 -9.20 42.23 6.31
C TYR A 236 -9.74 40.97 5.64
N PHE A 237 -9.58 39.79 6.24
CA PHE A 237 -10.08 38.54 5.65
C PHE A 237 -11.61 38.40 5.69
N SER A 238 -12.28 39.06 6.64
CA SER A 238 -13.75 39.10 6.67
C SER A 238 -14.35 39.89 5.49
N MET A 239 -13.58 40.81 4.92
CA MET A 239 -13.97 41.62 3.77
C MET A 239 -13.67 40.95 2.42
N THR A 240 -12.98 39.80 2.41
CA THR A 240 -12.68 39.08 1.17
C THR A 240 -13.98 38.62 0.51
N PRO A 241 -14.23 38.95 -0.77
CA PRO A 241 -15.42 38.50 -1.50
C PRO A 241 -15.52 36.97 -1.49
N LYS A 242 -16.74 36.47 -1.29
CA LYS A 242 -16.99 35.01 -1.24
C LYS A 242 -17.11 34.38 -2.63
N GLU A 243 -17.33 35.18 -3.66
CA GLU A 243 -17.44 34.73 -5.03
C GLU A 243 -16.09 34.67 -5.72
N GLU A 244 -15.87 33.63 -6.52
CA GLU A 244 -14.68 33.46 -7.36
C GLU A 244 -14.73 34.43 -8.54
N ASN A 245 -14.27 35.67 -8.29
CA ASN A 245 -14.15 36.66 -9.34
C ASN A 245 -12.81 37.41 -9.21
N ASP A 246 -12.48 38.18 -10.23
CA ASP A 246 -11.26 39.00 -10.28
C ASP A 246 -11.15 39.96 -9.07
N SER A 247 -12.27 40.31 -8.48
CA SER A 247 -12.34 41.18 -7.30
C SER A 247 -11.77 40.51 -6.04
N ALA A 248 -12.00 39.20 -5.85
CA ALA A 248 -11.44 38.47 -4.72
C ALA A 248 -9.91 38.30 -4.86
N THR A 249 -9.45 38.04 -6.09
CA THR A 249 -8.01 37.99 -6.40
C THR A 249 -7.35 39.36 -6.18
N SER A 250 -7.95 40.42 -6.66
CA SER A 250 -7.50 41.80 -6.48
C SER A 250 -7.42 42.16 -4.99
N HIS A 251 -8.39 41.74 -4.18
CA HIS A 251 -8.40 41.93 -2.73
C HIS A 251 -7.20 41.22 -2.07
N LEU A 252 -6.96 39.93 -2.36
CA LEU A 252 -5.82 39.18 -1.76
C LEU A 252 -4.45 39.75 -2.19
N GLN A 253 -4.35 40.32 -3.39
CA GLN A 253 -3.13 40.98 -3.87
C GLN A 253 -2.78 42.23 -3.06
N ILE A 254 -3.73 42.89 -2.37
CA ILE A 254 -3.43 44.03 -1.49
C ILE A 254 -2.45 43.64 -0.40
N PHE A 255 -2.58 42.44 0.20
CA PHE A 255 -1.68 41.99 1.24
C PHE A 255 -0.21 41.87 0.76
N MET A 256 -0.01 41.49 -0.50
CA MET A 256 1.32 41.48 -1.11
C MET A 256 1.78 42.90 -1.50
N SER A 257 0.92 43.66 -2.15
CA SER A 257 1.23 44.99 -2.67
C SER A 257 1.52 46.01 -1.59
N SER A 258 0.98 45.81 -0.37
CA SER A 258 1.26 46.65 0.80
C SER A 258 2.57 46.28 1.53
N SER A 259 3.28 45.20 1.10
CA SER A 259 4.44 44.66 1.79
C SER A 259 4.14 44.19 3.24
N ALA A 260 2.90 43.82 3.53
CA ALA A 260 2.50 43.29 4.82
C ALA A 260 3.32 42.08 5.31
N PRO A 261 3.64 41.06 4.43
CA PRO A 261 4.54 39.95 4.82
C PRO A 261 5.91 40.46 5.30
N ALA A 262 6.52 41.42 4.61
CA ALA A 262 7.82 41.98 4.96
C ALA A 262 7.76 42.75 6.31
N ALA A 263 6.70 43.51 6.55
CA ALA A 263 6.51 44.21 7.80
C ALA A 263 6.38 43.26 9.00
N LEU A 264 5.61 42.16 8.85
CA LEU A 264 5.47 41.13 9.88
C LEU A 264 6.79 40.41 10.14
N VAL A 265 7.57 40.08 9.11
CA VAL A 265 8.88 39.46 9.29
C VAL A 265 9.89 40.43 9.91
N MET A 266 9.85 41.74 9.58
CA MET A 266 10.66 42.77 10.28
C MET A 266 10.34 42.83 11.77
N LEU A 267 9.08 42.77 12.15
CA LEU A 267 8.67 42.68 13.52
C LEU A 267 9.20 41.44 14.22
N TYR A 268 9.22 40.30 13.51
CA TYR A 268 9.75 39.02 14.01
C TYR A 268 11.25 39.08 14.32
N VAL A 269 12.02 39.76 13.47
CA VAL A 269 13.48 39.88 13.60
C VAL A 269 13.88 41.04 14.53
N SER A 270 12.92 41.83 14.97
CA SER A 270 13.15 42.96 15.89
C SER A 270 13.95 42.52 17.14
N PRO A 271 14.91 43.36 17.64
CA PRO A 271 15.66 43.04 18.84
C PRO A 271 14.80 43.01 20.11
N ILE A 272 13.57 43.53 20.04
CA ILE A 272 12.63 43.57 21.17
C ILE A 272 11.95 42.21 21.28
N LYS A 273 12.15 41.50 22.39
CA LYS A 273 11.69 40.09 22.56
C LYS A 273 10.17 39.94 22.44
N GLU A 274 9.39 40.93 22.89
CA GLU A 274 7.93 40.90 22.80
C GLU A 274 7.42 40.99 21.37
N ASN A 275 8.13 41.70 20.50
CA ASN A 275 7.80 41.86 19.08
C ASN A 275 7.85 40.52 18.33
N LYS A 276 8.81 39.67 18.70
CA LYS A 276 8.89 38.32 18.13
C LYS A 276 7.62 37.51 18.40
N GLN A 277 7.11 37.58 19.65
CA GLN A 277 5.88 36.87 20.03
C GLN A 277 4.63 37.43 19.33
N HIS A 278 4.54 38.78 19.21
CA HIS A 278 3.45 39.43 18.50
C HIS A 278 3.42 39.03 17.01
N SER A 279 4.56 39.05 16.35
CA SER A 279 4.67 38.67 14.97
C SER A 279 4.37 37.17 14.75
N GLU A 280 4.97 36.30 15.58
CA GLU A 280 4.70 34.87 15.53
C GLU A 280 3.21 34.56 15.69
N GLY A 281 2.58 35.22 16.70
CA GLY A 281 1.15 35.07 16.91
C GLY A 281 0.30 35.60 15.75
N ALA A 282 0.72 36.68 15.09
CA ALA A 282 0.02 37.23 13.93
C ALA A 282 0.15 36.34 12.68
N VAL A 283 1.36 35.84 12.37
CA VAL A 283 1.55 34.97 11.24
C VAL A 283 0.83 33.62 11.45
N LYS A 284 0.86 33.03 12.66
CA LYS A 284 0.07 31.83 12.97
C LYS A 284 -1.43 32.08 12.84
N HIS A 285 -1.90 33.24 13.22
CA HIS A 285 -3.29 33.63 13.04
C HIS A 285 -3.66 33.75 11.55
N PHE A 286 -2.80 34.36 10.74
CA PHE A 286 -2.94 34.40 9.28
C PHE A 286 -3.07 32.99 8.70
N LEU A 287 -2.18 32.07 9.07
CA LEU A 287 -2.24 30.67 8.62
C LEU A 287 -3.56 29.99 9.00
N GLY A 288 -4.09 30.29 10.17
CA GLY A 288 -5.40 29.81 10.62
C GLY A 288 -6.56 30.39 9.78
N LEU A 289 -6.52 31.68 9.51
CA LEU A 289 -7.57 32.37 8.74
C LEU A 289 -7.66 31.87 7.30
N ILE A 290 -6.54 31.74 6.58
CA ILE A 290 -6.54 31.27 5.20
C ILE A 290 -7.02 29.81 5.10
N ARG A 291 -6.76 28.97 6.11
CA ARG A 291 -7.19 27.57 6.13
C ARG A 291 -8.67 27.40 6.44
N ASN A 292 -9.22 28.23 7.35
CA ASN A 292 -10.56 28.04 7.91
C ASN A 292 -11.63 28.93 7.25
N SER A 293 -11.22 30.11 6.72
CA SER A 293 -12.16 31.15 6.26
C SER A 293 -12.29 31.23 4.75
N LEU A 294 -11.35 30.67 3.99
CA LEU A 294 -11.35 30.74 2.52
C LEU A 294 -11.83 29.43 1.90
N HIS A 295 -12.66 29.54 0.84
CA HIS A 295 -12.99 28.41 -0.03
C HIS A 295 -11.73 27.91 -0.78
N LYS A 296 -11.69 26.63 -1.15
CA LYS A 296 -10.52 25.98 -1.79
C LYS A 296 -9.85 26.81 -2.90
N PRO A 297 -10.57 27.40 -3.85
CA PRO A 297 -9.95 28.16 -4.93
C PRO A 297 -9.25 29.44 -4.44
N LEU A 298 -9.88 30.20 -3.51
CA LEU A 298 -9.28 31.38 -2.91
C LEU A 298 -8.10 31.03 -2.01
N TYR A 299 -8.15 29.88 -1.33
CA TYR A 299 -7.02 29.35 -0.58
C TYR A 299 -5.79 29.18 -1.48
N ASN A 300 -5.99 28.63 -2.69
CA ASN A 300 -4.90 28.45 -3.65
C ASN A 300 -4.24 29.77 -4.08
N GLN A 301 -5.01 30.86 -4.15
CA GLN A 301 -4.49 32.20 -4.48
C GLN A 301 -3.63 32.83 -3.35
N CYS A 302 -3.62 32.25 -2.15
CA CYS A 302 -2.70 32.65 -1.09
C CYS A 302 -1.27 32.11 -1.26
N ALA A 303 -1.01 31.26 -2.25
CA ALA A 303 0.31 30.67 -2.48
C ALA A 303 1.45 31.71 -2.66
N PRO A 304 1.31 32.81 -3.40
CA PRO A 304 2.34 33.83 -3.49
C PRO A 304 2.63 34.51 -2.14
N ILE A 305 1.61 34.71 -1.30
CA ILE A 305 1.79 35.30 0.04
C ILE A 305 2.61 34.36 0.94
N LEU A 306 2.26 33.07 0.96
CA LEU A 306 3.01 32.05 1.71
C LEU A 306 4.44 31.91 1.20
N LEU A 307 4.63 31.95 -0.11
CA LEU A 307 5.94 31.89 -0.73
C LEU A 307 6.81 33.08 -0.28
N GLU A 308 6.24 34.29 -0.23
CA GLU A 308 6.95 35.48 0.23
C GLU A 308 7.34 35.38 1.72
N PHE A 309 6.44 34.92 2.58
CA PHE A 309 6.81 34.61 3.97
C PHE A 309 7.96 33.61 4.04
N CYS A 310 7.90 32.53 3.26
CA CYS A 310 8.98 31.54 3.22
C CYS A 310 10.31 32.14 2.74
N LYS A 311 10.31 32.96 1.69
CA LYS A 311 11.53 33.62 1.18
C LYS A 311 12.15 34.54 2.24
N LEU A 312 11.34 35.32 2.93
CA LEU A 312 11.81 36.27 3.95
C LEU A 312 12.28 35.55 5.21
N LEU A 313 11.52 34.59 5.74
CA LEU A 313 11.85 33.84 6.94
C LEU A 313 13.04 32.87 6.74
N ARG A 314 13.24 32.37 5.52
CA ARG A 314 14.42 31.55 5.19
C ARG A 314 15.74 32.26 5.53
N ARG A 315 15.77 33.60 5.44
CA ARG A 315 16.94 34.41 5.80
C ARG A 315 17.21 34.42 7.31
N VAL A 316 16.20 34.15 8.16
CA VAL A 316 16.32 34.04 9.60
C VAL A 316 16.96 32.73 10.02
N GLY A 317 16.54 31.62 9.37
CA GLY A 317 17.10 30.29 9.58
C GLY A 317 16.19 29.17 9.11
N TYR A 318 16.78 28.10 8.61
CA TYR A 318 16.05 26.94 8.08
C TYR A 318 15.33 26.09 9.14
N GLU A 319 15.73 26.24 10.41
CA GLU A 319 15.14 25.51 11.55
C GLU A 319 14.22 26.40 12.40
N ASP A 320 14.01 27.65 11.97
CA ASP A 320 13.12 28.55 12.68
C ASP A 320 11.67 28.01 12.66
N PRO A 321 11.00 27.89 13.82
CA PRO A 321 9.66 27.28 13.90
C PRO A 321 8.62 28.00 13.04
N LEU A 322 8.73 29.33 12.87
CA LEU A 322 7.80 30.10 12.05
C LEU A 322 8.04 29.83 10.56
N TYR A 323 9.31 29.75 10.14
CA TYR A 323 9.66 29.34 8.80
C TYR A 323 9.10 27.97 8.45
N VAL A 324 9.33 26.97 9.32
CA VAL A 324 8.82 25.61 9.13
C VAL A 324 7.29 25.60 9.03
N SER A 325 6.60 26.41 9.88
CA SER A 325 5.12 26.50 9.83
C SER A 325 4.62 27.07 8.50
N CYS A 326 5.24 28.14 7.99
CA CYS A 326 4.89 28.74 6.69
C CYS A 326 5.21 27.79 5.51
N ARG A 327 6.35 27.11 5.57
CA ARG A 327 6.74 26.11 4.55
C ARG A 327 5.77 24.95 4.51
N ASN A 328 5.38 24.41 5.67
CA ASN A 328 4.40 23.32 5.74
C ASN A 328 3.01 23.76 5.21
N ALA A 329 2.61 25.00 5.46
CA ALA A 329 1.37 25.54 4.91
C ALA A 329 1.44 25.67 3.39
N LEU A 330 2.56 26.15 2.84
CA LEU A 330 2.78 26.24 1.40
C LEU A 330 2.80 24.83 0.75
N GLY A 331 3.46 23.86 1.37
CA GLY A 331 3.48 22.46 0.92
C GLY A 331 2.06 21.86 0.85
N SER A 332 1.27 22.04 1.93
CA SER A 332 -0.12 21.57 1.97
C SER A 332 -1.00 22.21 0.89
N LEU A 333 -0.75 23.46 0.56
CA LEU A 333 -1.46 24.17 -0.49
C LEU A 333 -1.10 23.60 -1.88
N LEU A 334 0.18 23.39 -2.17
CA LEU A 334 0.63 22.81 -3.44
C LEU A 334 0.09 21.39 -3.63
N GLU A 335 0.02 20.61 -2.57
CA GLU A 335 -0.55 19.25 -2.56
C GLU A 335 -2.06 19.28 -2.87
N SER A 336 -2.83 20.22 -2.29
CA SER A 336 -4.26 20.37 -2.54
C SER A 336 -4.57 20.79 -3.98
N VAL A 337 -3.74 21.63 -4.58
CA VAL A 337 -3.85 22.05 -6.00
C VAL A 337 -3.58 20.87 -6.93
N ALA A 338 -2.61 20.02 -6.59
CA ALA A 338 -2.30 18.84 -7.38
C ALA A 338 -3.42 17.80 -7.37
N SER A 339 -4.06 17.59 -6.22
CA SER A 339 -5.15 16.62 -6.04
C SER A 339 -6.45 17.02 -6.74
N SER A 340 -6.74 18.31 -6.85
CA SER A 340 -7.95 18.83 -7.52
C SER A 340 -7.95 18.57 -9.03
N ASN A 341 -6.79 18.34 -9.64
CA ASN A 341 -6.62 18.17 -11.09
C ASN A 341 -6.75 16.72 -11.58
N SER A 342 -6.87 15.75 -10.66
CA SER A 342 -6.96 14.32 -11.00
C SER A 342 -8.40 13.84 -11.29
N SER A 343 -9.43 14.60 -10.91
CA SER A 343 -10.83 14.18 -10.98
C SER A 343 -11.57 14.56 -12.29
N HIS A 344 -11.03 15.44 -13.11
CA HIS A 344 -11.60 15.76 -14.42
C HIS A 344 -10.51 15.75 -15.49
N GLY A 345 -10.64 14.85 -16.47
CA GLY A 345 -9.74 14.68 -17.61
C GLY A 345 -9.72 15.85 -18.62
N SER A 346 -9.93 17.08 -18.20
CA SER A 346 -9.78 18.28 -18.98
C SER A 346 -8.41 18.92 -18.72
N ALA A 347 -7.77 19.41 -19.77
CA ALA A 347 -6.52 20.13 -19.74
C ALA A 347 -6.53 21.16 -18.59
N LEU A 348 -5.44 21.16 -17.81
CA LEU A 348 -5.21 22.14 -16.73
C LEU A 348 -5.60 23.55 -17.19
N PRO A 349 -6.40 24.28 -16.40
CA PRO A 349 -6.44 25.72 -16.59
C PRO A 349 -5.02 26.25 -16.39
N ASP A 350 -4.52 27.03 -17.34
CA ASP A 350 -3.18 27.61 -17.34
C ASP A 350 -2.87 28.50 -16.12
N ASN A 351 -3.89 28.78 -15.31
CA ASN A 351 -3.86 29.70 -14.16
C ASN A 351 -2.93 29.29 -13.01
N VAL A 352 -2.53 28.01 -12.90
CA VAL A 352 -1.61 27.57 -11.82
C VAL A 352 -0.14 27.78 -12.22
N LYS A 353 0.17 27.82 -13.53
CA LYS A 353 1.51 28.15 -14.02
C LYS A 353 1.86 29.63 -13.81
N GLU A 354 0.84 30.49 -13.68
CA GLU A 354 1.00 31.94 -13.49
C GLU A 354 1.19 32.31 -12.01
N LEU A 355 0.76 31.46 -11.05
CA LEU A 355 0.75 31.80 -9.64
C LEU A 355 2.12 31.69 -8.96
N ILE A 356 2.91 30.64 -9.24
CA ILE A 356 4.23 30.44 -8.66
C ILE A 356 5.19 29.89 -9.72
N GLY A 357 6.28 30.61 -9.97
CA GLY A 357 7.34 30.16 -10.88
C GLY A 357 8.08 28.95 -10.33
N VAL A 358 8.35 27.97 -11.19
CA VAL A 358 9.09 26.74 -10.84
C VAL A 358 10.47 27.07 -10.25
N GLN A 359 11.13 28.12 -10.75
CA GLN A 359 12.42 28.61 -10.25
C GLN A 359 12.34 29.16 -8.82
N GLU A 360 11.18 29.64 -8.39
CA GLU A 360 10.98 30.15 -7.05
C GLU A 360 10.83 29.02 -6.00
N ILE A 361 10.36 27.85 -6.45
CA ILE A 361 10.19 26.64 -5.60
C ILE A 361 11.50 25.86 -5.49
N PHE A 362 12.33 25.89 -6.51
CA PHE A 362 13.56 25.11 -6.60
C PHE A 362 14.50 25.27 -5.38
N PRO A 363 14.70 26.46 -4.78
CA PRO A 363 15.53 26.61 -3.59
C PRO A 363 15.03 25.81 -2.37
N PHE A 364 13.71 25.57 -2.26
CA PHE A 364 13.13 24.76 -1.19
C PHE A 364 13.34 23.26 -1.42
N VAL A 365 13.28 22.81 -2.68
CA VAL A 365 13.64 21.43 -3.06
C VAL A 365 15.10 21.14 -2.72
N SER A 366 16.00 22.08 -2.98
CA SER A 366 17.42 21.96 -2.64
C SER A 366 17.62 21.83 -1.14
N GLU A 367 17.04 22.74 -0.37
CA GLU A 367 17.13 22.74 1.10
C GLU A 367 16.61 21.44 1.72
N LEU A 368 15.41 21.02 1.31
CA LEU A 368 14.78 19.81 1.83
C LEU A 368 15.57 18.55 1.47
N SER A 369 16.12 18.49 0.26
CA SER A 369 16.97 17.36 -0.16
C SER A 369 18.24 17.23 0.68
N GLU A 370 18.89 18.35 1.01
CA GLU A 370 20.05 18.35 1.89
C GLU A 370 19.69 17.95 3.31
N ARG A 371 18.53 18.39 3.81
CA ARG A 371 18.01 18.01 5.12
C ARG A 371 17.69 16.51 5.16
N LEU A 372 16.93 16.00 4.21
CA LEU A 372 16.64 14.58 4.08
C LEU A 372 17.92 13.74 3.98
N SER A 373 18.92 14.20 3.24
CA SER A 373 20.22 13.52 3.13
C SER A 373 20.93 13.43 4.49
N ARG A 374 20.90 14.48 5.29
CA ARG A 374 21.47 14.49 6.67
C ARG A 374 20.69 13.57 7.60
N ASP A 375 19.36 13.61 7.54
CA ASP A 375 18.49 12.79 8.39
C ASP A 375 18.61 11.29 8.05
N LEU A 376 18.79 10.94 6.76
CA LEU A 376 19.08 9.57 6.34
C LEU A 376 20.44 9.09 6.87
N VAL A 377 21.47 9.94 6.86
CA VAL A 377 22.77 9.59 7.46
C VAL A 377 22.62 9.38 8.97
N SER A 378 21.94 10.28 9.66
CA SER A 378 21.66 10.17 11.10
C SER A 378 20.86 8.91 11.42
N SER A 379 19.92 8.49 10.57
CA SER A 379 19.11 7.30 10.80
C SER A 379 19.88 5.98 10.71
N VAL A 380 21.08 5.98 10.11
CA VAL A 380 21.99 4.82 10.12
C VAL A 380 22.64 4.62 11.48
N GLU A 381 22.81 5.69 12.26
CA GLU A 381 23.35 5.63 13.61
C GLU A 381 22.36 5.01 14.60
N SER A 382 22.86 4.30 15.61
CA SER A 382 22.02 3.54 16.54
C SER A 382 21.05 4.41 17.37
N THR A 383 21.40 5.68 17.56
CA THR A 383 20.62 6.69 18.32
C THR A 383 19.95 7.72 17.42
N GLY A 384 20.13 7.62 16.10
CA GLY A 384 19.65 8.62 15.16
C GLY A 384 18.13 8.59 14.99
N VAL A 385 17.55 9.77 14.80
CA VAL A 385 16.15 9.96 14.45
C VAL A 385 16.02 9.91 12.92
N GLY A 386 14.99 9.28 12.39
CA GLY A 386 14.71 9.24 10.96
C GLY A 386 14.16 10.56 10.41
N PRO A 387 13.97 10.66 9.10
CA PRO A 387 13.39 11.84 8.46
C PRO A 387 12.02 12.20 9.02
N LEU A 388 11.76 13.48 9.19
CA LEU A 388 10.47 13.97 9.68
C LEU A 388 9.39 13.87 8.60
N LEU A 389 8.19 13.45 9.00
CA LEU A 389 7.02 13.38 8.10
C LEU A 389 6.74 14.71 7.39
N SER A 390 6.84 15.84 8.11
CA SER A 390 6.61 17.17 7.54
C SER A 390 7.61 17.51 6.42
N ASP A 391 8.88 17.16 6.61
CA ASP A 391 9.93 17.47 5.63
C ASP A 391 9.81 16.59 4.38
N VAL A 392 9.45 15.32 4.56
CA VAL A 392 9.19 14.41 3.43
C VAL A 392 7.97 14.84 2.63
N ARG A 393 6.88 15.20 3.33
CA ARG A 393 5.65 15.71 2.68
C ARG A 393 5.92 17.00 1.92
N ASP A 394 6.60 17.96 2.55
CA ASP A 394 6.95 19.22 1.88
C ASP A 394 7.86 18.98 0.69
N PHE A 395 8.84 18.07 0.80
CA PHE A 395 9.70 17.69 -0.33
C PHE A 395 8.88 17.15 -1.50
N SER A 396 7.95 16.23 -1.25
CA SER A 396 7.04 15.70 -2.28
C SER A 396 6.19 16.80 -2.92
N ALA A 397 5.61 17.69 -2.10
CA ALA A 397 4.76 18.79 -2.57
C ALA A 397 5.51 19.80 -3.44
N PHE A 398 6.75 20.14 -3.10
CA PHE A 398 7.57 21.07 -3.88
C PHE A 398 8.20 20.41 -5.12
N LEU A 399 8.48 19.10 -5.05
CA LEU A 399 9.05 18.35 -6.18
C LEU A 399 8.05 18.17 -7.32
N LEU A 400 6.76 18.05 -7.02
CA LEU A 400 5.71 17.73 -7.99
C LEU A 400 5.59 18.78 -9.13
N PRO A 401 5.50 20.10 -8.85
CA PRO A 401 5.46 21.12 -9.91
C PRO A 401 6.73 21.12 -10.75
N LEU A 402 7.89 20.92 -10.14
CA LEU A 402 9.18 20.87 -10.83
C LEU A 402 9.28 19.67 -11.78
N ASN A 403 8.94 18.47 -11.31
CA ASN A 403 8.90 17.26 -12.13
C ASN A 403 7.92 17.41 -13.30
N LYS A 404 6.75 18.01 -13.06
CA LYS A 404 5.73 18.23 -14.08
C LYS A 404 6.22 19.21 -15.17
N ALA A 405 6.85 20.30 -14.76
CA ALA A 405 7.41 21.28 -15.70
C ALA A 405 8.53 20.67 -16.56
N ILE A 406 9.44 19.92 -15.95
CA ILE A 406 10.52 19.22 -16.66
C ILE A 406 9.94 18.17 -17.62
N THR A 407 8.97 17.36 -17.18
CA THR A 407 8.32 16.33 -18.00
C THR A 407 7.60 16.95 -19.21
N GLN A 408 6.90 18.07 -19.03
CA GLN A 408 6.24 18.77 -20.12
C GLN A 408 7.23 19.32 -21.17
N GLN A 409 8.38 19.78 -20.72
CA GLN A 409 9.43 20.27 -21.60
C GLN A 409 10.11 19.14 -22.39
N VAL A 410 10.29 17.98 -21.76
CA VAL A 410 10.94 16.80 -22.36
C VAL A 410 9.95 16.00 -23.22
N GLY A 411 8.66 16.14 -23.02
CA GLY A 411 7.56 15.27 -23.44
C GLY A 411 7.47 14.84 -24.90
N SER A 412 8.20 15.47 -25.84
CA SER A 412 8.28 15.04 -27.24
C SER A 412 9.61 14.40 -27.63
N ARG A 413 10.60 14.36 -26.76
CA ARG A 413 11.98 13.99 -27.09
C ARG A 413 12.52 12.77 -26.34
N GLY A 414 11.76 12.15 -25.44
CA GLY A 414 12.23 11.01 -24.66
C GLY A 414 12.93 11.41 -23.36
N ARG A 415 13.59 10.44 -22.71
CA ARG A 415 14.31 10.64 -21.44
C ARG A 415 15.56 11.51 -21.61
N ILE A 416 15.95 12.19 -20.54
CA ILE A 416 17.12 13.07 -20.54
C ILE A 416 18.39 12.21 -20.43
N SER A 417 19.26 12.27 -21.42
CA SER A 417 20.60 11.67 -21.36
C SER A 417 21.57 12.62 -20.67
N VAL A 418 22.02 12.26 -19.48
CA VAL A 418 23.06 12.98 -18.74
C VAL A 418 24.39 12.31 -19.07
N LEU A 419 25.01 12.73 -20.16
CA LEU A 419 26.34 12.26 -20.52
C LEU A 419 27.37 12.77 -19.49
N LEU A 420 28.19 11.84 -18.97
CA LEU A 420 29.26 12.09 -18.00
C LEU A 420 30.41 12.93 -18.54
N ASP A 421 30.43 13.23 -19.81
CA ASP A 421 31.44 14.09 -20.47
C ASP A 421 30.93 15.52 -20.51
N GLY A 422 31.69 16.42 -19.88
CA GLY A 422 31.42 17.84 -19.65
C GLY A 422 31.13 18.74 -20.88
N ARG A 423 30.45 18.22 -21.88
CA ARG A 423 29.82 18.96 -22.96
C ARG A 423 28.34 18.89 -22.77
N GLY A 424 27.85 19.60 -21.73
CA GLY A 424 26.46 19.66 -21.40
C GLY A 424 25.61 20.12 -22.60
N TYR A 425 24.61 19.35 -22.94
CA TYR A 425 23.44 19.84 -23.65
C TYR A 425 22.82 20.90 -22.74
N LYS A 426 23.05 22.16 -23.00
CA LYS A 426 22.36 23.26 -22.37
C LYS A 426 20.90 23.18 -22.83
N HIS A 427 20.06 22.55 -22.03
CA HIS A 427 18.61 22.75 -22.18
C HIS A 427 18.34 24.24 -21.97
N PRO A 428 17.65 24.91 -22.89
CA PRO A 428 17.45 26.35 -22.82
C PRO A 428 16.64 26.81 -21.59
N LEU A 429 15.90 25.89 -20.95
CA LEU A 429 15.13 26.13 -19.74
C LEU A 429 15.39 25.00 -18.73
N TYR A 430 15.51 25.33 -17.46
CA TYR A 430 15.71 24.40 -16.33
C TYR A 430 16.98 23.54 -16.41
N GLY A 431 18.04 23.98 -17.05
CA GLY A 431 19.27 23.19 -17.19
C GLY A 431 19.95 22.92 -15.82
N GLU A 432 20.01 23.92 -14.95
CA GLU A 432 20.60 23.81 -13.61
C GLU A 432 19.75 22.91 -12.71
N GLU A 433 18.44 23.06 -12.79
CA GLU A 433 17.47 22.27 -12.02
C GLU A 433 17.52 20.79 -12.42
N ILE A 434 17.65 20.50 -13.72
CA ILE A 434 17.77 19.13 -14.24
C ILE A 434 19.05 18.45 -13.72
N GLU A 435 20.20 19.12 -13.82
CA GLU A 435 21.48 18.59 -13.32
C GLU A 435 21.44 18.40 -11.79
N PHE A 436 20.84 19.35 -11.10
CA PHE A 436 20.70 19.29 -9.65
C PHE A 436 19.82 18.13 -9.21
N LEU A 437 18.65 17.92 -9.81
CA LEU A 437 17.77 16.80 -9.52
C LEU A 437 18.44 15.45 -9.77
N HIS A 438 19.21 15.31 -10.84
CA HIS A 438 19.96 14.08 -11.09
C HIS A 438 21.02 13.83 -10.00
N ARG A 439 21.70 14.88 -9.54
CA ARG A 439 22.68 14.81 -8.44
C ARG A 439 22.01 14.41 -7.13
N ILE A 440 20.86 15.04 -6.79
CA ILE A 440 20.04 14.68 -5.62
C ILE A 440 19.60 13.24 -5.69
N PHE A 441 19.04 12.81 -6.82
CA PHE A 441 18.61 11.42 -7.01
C PHE A 441 19.73 10.43 -6.65
N ARG A 442 20.91 10.64 -7.20
CA ARG A 442 22.06 9.77 -6.93
C ARG A 442 22.50 9.80 -5.47
N GLN A 443 22.50 10.97 -4.86
CA GLN A 443 22.88 11.15 -3.46
C GLN A 443 21.88 10.47 -2.52
N LEU A 444 20.60 10.77 -2.67
CA LEU A 444 19.54 10.21 -1.82
C LEU A 444 19.40 8.71 -2.03
N LEU A 445 19.51 8.20 -3.26
CA LEU A 445 19.48 6.76 -3.55
C LEU A 445 20.63 6.03 -2.85
N CYS A 446 21.84 6.57 -2.89
CA CYS A 446 23.01 5.99 -2.19
C CYS A 446 22.80 6.00 -0.67
N ARG A 447 22.22 7.07 -0.08
CA ARG A 447 21.90 7.10 1.36
C ARG A 447 20.80 6.12 1.72
N MET A 448 19.78 6.03 0.88
CA MET A 448 18.68 5.07 1.06
C MET A 448 19.18 3.62 1.00
N ASP A 449 20.10 3.27 0.08
CA ASP A 449 20.73 1.95 0.04
C ASP A 449 21.42 1.60 1.36
N GLN A 450 22.16 2.56 1.95
CA GLN A 450 22.80 2.38 3.25
C GLN A 450 21.77 2.18 4.39
N CYS A 451 20.66 2.93 4.37
CA CYS A 451 19.58 2.80 5.34
C CYS A 451 18.89 1.44 5.23
N LEU A 452 18.60 0.99 4.00
CA LEU A 452 17.98 -0.31 3.74
C LEU A 452 18.89 -1.47 4.16
N LEU A 453 20.20 -1.37 3.93
CA LEU A 453 21.18 -2.35 4.40
C LEU A 453 21.18 -2.44 5.92
N LYS A 454 21.19 -1.30 6.62
CA LYS A 454 21.13 -1.28 8.08
C LYS A 454 19.84 -1.87 8.64
N MET A 455 18.74 -1.65 7.92
CA MET A 455 17.46 -2.28 8.25
C MET A 455 17.51 -3.80 8.08
N GLU A 456 18.17 -4.33 7.02
CA GLU A 456 18.37 -5.76 6.83
C GLU A 456 19.17 -6.38 7.98
N ASP A 457 20.26 -5.72 8.42
CA ASP A 457 21.05 -6.15 9.57
C ASP A 457 20.21 -6.24 10.85
N HIS A 458 19.32 -5.25 11.07
CA HIS A 458 18.44 -5.23 12.22
C HIS A 458 17.38 -6.34 12.15
N LEU A 459 16.74 -6.54 10.99
CA LEU A 459 15.77 -7.61 10.79
C LEU A 459 16.39 -9.01 10.96
N ALA A 460 17.65 -9.19 10.57
CA ALA A 460 18.40 -10.44 10.75
C ALA A 460 18.78 -10.68 12.22
N GLY A 461 19.04 -9.63 13.00
CA GLY A 461 19.53 -9.70 14.38
C GLY A 461 18.48 -10.05 15.42
N LYS A 462 17.16 -10.06 15.10
CA LYS A 462 16.02 -10.39 15.98
C LYS A 462 16.24 -10.13 17.48
N GLY A 463 16.55 -8.90 17.86
CA GLY A 463 16.53 -8.46 19.24
C GLY A 463 15.11 -8.09 19.65
N LYS A 464 14.47 -8.88 20.50
CA LYS A 464 13.22 -8.50 21.18
C LYS A 464 13.55 -7.31 22.10
N GLY A 465 13.12 -6.11 21.79
CA GLY A 465 13.18 -4.98 22.71
C GLY A 465 13.22 -3.56 22.11
N ASP A 466 13.45 -3.40 20.80
CA ASP A 466 13.68 -2.09 20.20
C ASP A 466 12.63 -1.73 19.11
N GLY A 467 11.44 -2.30 19.19
CA GLY A 467 10.41 -2.20 18.16
C GLY A 467 9.95 -0.78 17.86
N ASP A 468 9.63 0.00 18.88
CA ASP A 468 9.01 1.32 18.70
C ASP A 468 9.95 2.37 18.11
N ILE A 469 11.23 2.37 18.52
CA ILE A 469 12.22 3.35 18.03
C ILE A 469 12.58 3.05 16.56
N ALA A 470 12.69 1.78 16.20
CA ALA A 470 12.94 1.37 14.84
C ALA A 470 11.77 1.73 13.89
N HIS A 471 10.53 1.56 14.34
CA HIS A 471 9.33 1.94 13.57
C HIS A 471 9.28 3.44 13.25
N THR A 472 9.56 4.29 14.22
CA THR A 472 9.58 5.74 14.00
C THR A 472 10.65 6.15 12.98
N ARG A 473 11.81 5.50 13.01
CA ARG A 473 12.95 5.80 12.14
C ARG A 473 12.68 5.48 10.67
N TRP A 474 12.00 4.37 10.37
CA TRP A 474 11.79 3.87 9.01
C TRP A 474 10.48 4.31 8.36
N SER A 475 9.59 4.92 9.12
CA SER A 475 8.23 5.26 8.69
C SER A 475 8.15 6.09 7.41
N GLN A 476 9.19 6.89 7.09
CA GLN A 476 9.20 7.76 5.93
C GLN A 476 9.98 7.22 4.73
N TYR A 477 10.63 6.06 4.85
CA TYR A 477 11.49 5.53 3.78
C TYR A 477 10.70 5.22 2.50
N LEU A 478 9.51 4.65 2.64
CA LEU A 478 8.67 4.32 1.48
C LEU A 478 8.25 5.56 0.70
N ALA A 479 7.90 6.66 1.39
CA ALA A 479 7.56 7.92 0.76
C ALA A 479 8.76 8.54 0.02
N ILE A 480 9.96 8.50 0.62
CA ILE A 480 11.19 8.97 -0.04
C ILE A 480 11.49 8.13 -1.29
N LEU A 481 11.35 6.79 -1.21
CA LEU A 481 11.53 5.91 -2.36
C LEU A 481 10.54 6.20 -3.50
N LYS A 482 9.29 6.54 -3.17
CA LYS A 482 8.30 6.97 -4.16
C LYS A 482 8.78 8.21 -4.93
N GLU A 483 9.30 9.21 -4.22
CA GLU A 483 9.83 10.42 -4.86
C GLU A 483 11.08 10.12 -5.70
N LEU A 484 11.98 9.27 -5.22
CA LEU A 484 13.13 8.83 -6.00
C LEU A 484 12.73 8.09 -7.28
N ASN A 485 11.69 7.24 -7.23
CA ASN A 485 11.11 6.63 -8.42
C ASN A 485 10.54 7.68 -9.40
N SER A 486 9.87 8.72 -8.89
CA SER A 486 9.35 9.82 -9.70
C SER A 486 10.48 10.56 -10.43
N ILE A 487 11.57 10.88 -9.74
CA ILE A 487 12.74 11.54 -10.31
C ILE A 487 13.45 10.61 -11.32
N SER A 488 13.58 9.31 -11.01
CA SER A 488 14.31 8.36 -11.86
C SER A 488 13.73 8.25 -13.27
N LYS A 489 12.44 8.44 -13.44
CA LYS A 489 11.74 8.38 -14.74
C LYS A 489 12.13 9.51 -15.70
N LEU A 490 12.70 10.59 -15.18
CA LEU A 490 13.15 11.72 -15.99
C LEU A 490 14.43 11.44 -16.78
N TYR A 491 15.29 10.52 -16.29
CA TYR A 491 16.64 10.31 -16.80
C TYR A 491 16.82 8.92 -17.41
N GLU A 492 17.67 8.83 -18.44
CA GLU A 492 18.16 7.55 -18.96
C GLU A 492 18.94 6.80 -17.88
N ASP A 493 18.79 5.46 -17.84
CA ASP A 493 19.46 4.53 -16.91
C ASP A 493 19.18 4.74 -15.39
N ALA A 494 18.53 5.83 -14.99
CA ALA A 494 18.27 6.12 -13.60
C ALA A 494 17.20 5.18 -13.00
N GLU A 495 16.19 4.85 -13.79
CA GLU A 495 15.12 3.93 -13.39
C GLU A 495 15.67 2.52 -13.18
N GLU A 496 16.51 2.03 -14.07
CA GLU A 496 17.15 0.71 -13.90
C GLU A 496 18.05 0.67 -12.68
N ARG A 497 18.83 1.71 -12.41
CA ARG A 497 19.66 1.83 -11.19
C ARG A 497 18.79 1.83 -9.93
N PHE A 498 17.67 2.54 -9.94
CA PHE A 498 16.74 2.57 -8.81
C PHE A 498 16.23 1.17 -8.50
N TRP A 499 15.71 0.45 -9.52
CA TRP A 499 15.19 -0.89 -9.33
C TRP A 499 16.29 -1.92 -9.04
N ALA A 500 17.49 -1.74 -9.53
CA ALA A 500 18.64 -2.58 -9.19
C ALA A 500 18.98 -2.51 -7.68
N VAL A 501 18.93 -1.32 -7.08
CA VAL A 501 19.11 -1.14 -5.62
C VAL A 501 17.99 -1.86 -4.86
N LEU A 502 16.72 -1.73 -5.28
CA LEU A 502 15.62 -2.38 -4.60
C LEU A 502 15.63 -3.91 -4.74
N ARG A 503 16.08 -4.45 -5.90
CA ARG A 503 16.33 -5.89 -6.04
C ARG A 503 17.40 -6.39 -5.09
N LEU A 504 18.47 -5.61 -4.90
CA LEU A 504 19.55 -5.93 -3.96
C LEU A 504 19.07 -5.88 -2.51
N ARG A 505 18.19 -4.94 -2.16
CA ARG A 505 17.62 -4.71 -0.82
C ARG A 505 16.19 -5.22 -0.68
N ARG A 506 15.88 -6.34 -1.34
CA ARG A 506 14.53 -6.87 -1.43
C ARG A 506 13.89 -7.12 -0.06
N SER A 507 14.64 -7.65 0.89
CA SER A 507 14.14 -8.00 2.23
C SER A 507 13.64 -6.77 3.00
N SER A 508 14.47 -5.71 3.06
CA SER A 508 14.08 -4.46 3.73
C SER A 508 12.99 -3.72 2.98
N PHE A 509 13.00 -3.71 1.64
CA PHE A 509 11.97 -3.08 0.84
C PHE A 509 10.61 -3.77 1.04
N CYS A 510 10.54 -5.10 1.01
CA CYS A 510 9.32 -5.84 1.30
C CYS A 510 8.80 -5.57 2.70
N ALA A 511 9.67 -5.51 3.71
CA ALA A 511 9.28 -5.13 5.06
C ALA A 511 8.73 -3.70 5.15
N LEU A 512 9.28 -2.74 4.39
CA LEU A 512 8.72 -1.38 4.30
C LEU A 512 7.33 -1.38 3.68
N VAL A 513 7.11 -2.13 2.61
CA VAL A 513 5.80 -2.23 1.95
C VAL A 513 4.76 -2.78 2.92
N VAL A 514 5.06 -3.89 3.61
CA VAL A 514 4.10 -4.52 4.54
C VAL A 514 3.77 -3.62 5.74
N ASN A 515 4.77 -2.89 6.29
CA ASN A 515 4.57 -2.12 7.51
C ASN A 515 4.07 -0.69 7.28
N TYR A 516 4.38 -0.06 6.13
CA TYR A 516 4.17 1.38 5.95
C TYR A 516 3.35 1.77 4.71
N ALA A 517 3.10 0.86 3.75
CA ALA A 517 2.16 1.15 2.67
C ALA A 517 0.74 1.32 3.25
N ARG A 518 0.03 2.35 2.80
CA ARG A 518 -1.33 2.67 3.24
C ARG A 518 -2.29 2.66 2.06
N ARG A 519 -3.57 2.42 2.33
CA ARG A 519 -4.67 2.44 1.32
C ARG A 519 -4.87 3.82 0.67
N THR A 520 -4.50 4.89 1.40
CA THR A 520 -4.58 6.26 0.90
C THR A 520 -3.47 6.61 -0.09
N ASP A 521 -2.41 5.80 -0.13
CA ASP A 521 -1.23 6.08 -0.93
C ASP A 521 -1.40 5.53 -2.35
N ASP A 522 -0.84 6.24 -3.32
CA ASP A 522 -0.68 5.69 -4.67
C ASP A 522 0.47 4.69 -4.68
N ASN A 523 0.12 3.40 -4.62
CA ASN A 523 1.07 2.28 -4.63
C ASN A 523 1.27 1.67 -6.03
N GLN A 524 0.65 2.24 -7.08
CA GLN A 524 0.73 1.70 -8.44
C GLN A 524 2.16 1.58 -8.98
N TRP A 525 3.06 2.46 -8.54
CA TRP A 525 4.46 2.43 -8.94
C TRP A 525 5.21 1.18 -8.47
N ILE A 526 4.76 0.51 -7.40
CA ILE A 526 5.34 -0.72 -6.87
C ILE A 526 4.74 -1.95 -7.58
N VAL A 527 3.42 -1.94 -7.81
CA VAL A 527 2.66 -3.08 -8.34
C VAL A 527 3.21 -3.56 -9.69
N ASN A 528 3.73 -2.66 -10.51
CA ASN A 528 4.29 -2.99 -11.83
C ASN A 528 5.64 -3.72 -11.76
N HIS A 529 6.26 -3.82 -10.58
CA HIS A 529 7.60 -4.40 -10.38
C HIS A 529 7.56 -5.60 -9.42
N LYS A 530 6.89 -6.69 -9.85
CA LYS A 530 6.73 -7.92 -9.06
C LYS A 530 8.06 -8.57 -8.66
N ASP A 531 9.09 -8.39 -9.47
CA ASP A 531 10.41 -8.96 -9.29
C ASP A 531 11.12 -8.49 -8.01
N VAL A 532 10.78 -7.30 -7.51
CA VAL A 532 11.33 -6.76 -6.25
C VAL A 532 10.48 -7.10 -5.03
N LEU A 533 9.29 -7.69 -5.22
CA LEU A 533 8.36 -8.02 -4.15
C LEU A 533 8.36 -9.51 -3.82
N ASP A 534 8.19 -9.86 -2.55
CA ASP A 534 7.86 -11.20 -2.11
C ASP A 534 6.33 -11.42 -2.08
N PHE A 535 5.92 -12.65 -1.76
CA PHE A 535 4.51 -13.02 -1.66
C PHE A 535 3.75 -12.13 -0.67
N GLU A 536 4.31 -11.90 0.53
CA GLU A 536 3.66 -11.13 1.58
C GLU A 536 3.38 -9.69 1.16
N SER A 537 4.35 -9.07 0.51
CA SER A 537 4.21 -7.69 0.02
C SER A 537 3.20 -7.58 -1.12
N ARG A 538 3.20 -8.52 -2.07
CA ARG A 538 2.21 -8.56 -3.16
C ARG A 538 0.81 -8.81 -2.61
N ARG A 539 0.65 -9.77 -1.70
CA ARG A 539 -0.61 -10.03 -0.99
C ARG A 539 -1.09 -8.78 -0.24
N HIS A 540 -0.21 -8.13 0.50
CA HIS A 540 -0.55 -6.91 1.26
C HIS A 540 -1.07 -5.80 0.35
N LEU A 541 -0.36 -5.51 -0.75
CA LEU A 541 -0.78 -4.50 -1.74
C LEU A 541 -2.12 -4.85 -2.39
N ALA A 542 -2.31 -6.12 -2.79
CA ALA A 542 -3.56 -6.58 -3.37
C ALA A 542 -4.73 -6.45 -2.38
N MET A 543 -4.54 -6.88 -1.13
CA MET A 543 -5.58 -6.78 -0.10
C MET A 543 -5.96 -5.34 0.27
N MET A 544 -5.03 -4.39 0.13
CA MET A 544 -5.34 -2.97 0.32
C MET A 544 -6.24 -2.37 -0.77
N MET A 545 -6.42 -3.05 -1.91
CA MET A 545 -7.33 -2.59 -2.96
C MET A 545 -8.81 -2.83 -2.60
N PHE A 546 -9.11 -3.77 -1.69
CA PHE A 546 -10.47 -3.97 -1.21
C PHE A 546 -10.89 -2.82 -0.28
N ALA A 547 -12.18 -2.50 -0.25
CA ALA A 547 -12.74 -1.60 0.75
C ALA A 547 -12.53 -2.16 2.18
N GLU A 548 -12.46 -1.30 3.18
CA GLU A 548 -12.49 -1.73 4.57
C GLU A 548 -13.88 -2.26 4.91
N VAL A 549 -13.93 -3.46 5.47
CA VAL A 549 -15.16 -3.99 6.05
C VAL A 549 -15.48 -3.13 7.28
N LYS A 550 -16.58 -2.40 7.23
CA LYS A 550 -17.06 -1.69 8.39
C LYS A 550 -17.61 -2.74 9.37
N GLU A 551 -17.01 -2.84 10.53
CA GLU A 551 -17.53 -3.67 11.63
C GLU A 551 -18.73 -2.98 12.34
N ASP A 552 -19.61 -2.39 11.55
CA ASP A 552 -20.83 -1.76 12.09
C ASP A 552 -21.93 -2.82 12.13
N TYR A 553 -22.17 -3.37 13.30
CA TYR A 553 -23.16 -4.44 13.52
C TYR A 553 -24.60 -4.05 13.17
N GLU A 554 -24.87 -2.78 12.88
CA GLU A 554 -26.20 -2.30 12.50
C GLU A 554 -26.51 -2.45 10.99
N GLU A 555 -25.50 -2.72 10.13
CA GLU A 555 -25.63 -2.80 8.66
C GLU A 555 -25.11 -4.12 8.07
N LEU A 556 -25.24 -5.25 8.76
CA LEU A 556 -24.83 -6.55 8.23
C LEU A 556 -25.78 -7.03 7.13
N HIS A 557 -25.24 -7.58 6.05
CA HIS A 557 -26.00 -8.27 5.02
C HIS A 557 -26.40 -9.66 5.52
N GLU A 558 -27.68 -9.83 5.91
CA GLU A 558 -28.20 -11.06 6.47
C GLU A 558 -28.59 -12.07 5.38
N MET A 559 -28.17 -13.32 5.54
CA MET A 559 -28.46 -14.43 4.62
C MET A 559 -29.03 -15.63 5.38
N LEU A 560 -30.18 -16.10 4.97
CA LEU A 560 -30.82 -17.33 5.50
C LEU A 560 -30.96 -18.33 4.36
N ILE A 561 -30.08 -19.33 4.29
CA ILE A 561 -29.90 -20.22 3.16
C ILE A 561 -30.27 -21.66 3.47
N ASP A 562 -31.00 -22.30 2.57
CA ASP A 562 -31.27 -23.73 2.61
C ASP A 562 -30.10 -24.52 1.99
N ARG A 563 -29.57 -25.51 2.73
CA ARG A 563 -28.44 -26.32 2.21
C ARG A 563 -28.79 -27.10 0.94
N SER A 564 -30.07 -27.47 0.74
CA SER A 564 -30.52 -28.17 -0.46
C SER A 564 -30.59 -27.29 -1.71
N HIS A 565 -30.70 -25.98 -1.52
CA HIS A 565 -30.75 -24.96 -2.58
C HIS A 565 -29.60 -23.93 -2.44
N LEU A 566 -28.44 -24.42 -1.96
CA LEU A 566 -27.31 -23.58 -1.59
C LEU A 566 -26.86 -22.62 -2.70
N LEU A 567 -26.73 -23.12 -3.94
CA LEU A 567 -26.22 -22.33 -5.05
C LEU A 567 -27.22 -21.25 -5.48
N GLU A 568 -28.47 -21.65 -5.64
CA GLU A 568 -29.56 -20.78 -6.08
C GLU A 568 -29.87 -19.67 -5.07
N GLU A 569 -30.00 -20.03 -3.79
CA GLU A 569 -30.29 -19.05 -2.75
C GLU A 569 -29.09 -18.13 -2.48
N SER A 570 -27.85 -18.65 -2.54
CA SER A 570 -26.65 -17.81 -2.45
C SER A 570 -26.57 -16.82 -3.61
N PHE A 571 -26.99 -17.22 -4.82
CA PHE A 571 -27.05 -16.34 -5.97
C PHE A 571 -28.06 -15.20 -5.75
N GLU A 572 -29.24 -15.49 -5.19
CA GLU A 572 -30.22 -14.46 -4.88
C GLU A 572 -29.70 -13.43 -3.85
N TYR A 573 -29.02 -13.89 -2.77
CA TYR A 573 -28.50 -13.01 -1.75
C TYR A 573 -27.27 -12.21 -2.16
N ILE A 574 -26.34 -12.79 -2.93
CA ILE A 574 -25.05 -12.14 -3.26
C ILE A 574 -25.03 -11.61 -4.69
N GLY A 575 -25.58 -12.38 -5.65
CA GLY A 575 -25.56 -12.02 -7.07
C GLY A 575 -26.41 -10.79 -7.38
N ARG A 576 -27.56 -10.68 -6.69
CA ARG A 576 -28.53 -9.58 -6.87
C ARG A 576 -28.43 -8.46 -5.85
N ALA A 577 -27.60 -8.62 -4.82
CA ALA A 577 -27.38 -7.57 -3.83
C ALA A 577 -26.70 -6.34 -4.44
N ASP A 578 -26.99 -5.17 -3.86
CA ASP A 578 -26.21 -3.98 -4.11
C ASP A 578 -24.78 -4.20 -3.57
N PRO A 579 -23.74 -3.96 -4.38
CA PRO A 579 -22.35 -4.09 -3.92
C PRO A 579 -22.05 -3.34 -2.62
N GLU A 580 -22.67 -2.19 -2.38
CA GLU A 580 -22.46 -1.41 -1.15
C GLU A 580 -22.90 -2.17 0.11
N SER A 581 -24.01 -2.93 0.05
CA SER A 581 -24.48 -3.71 1.18
C SER A 581 -23.54 -4.85 1.55
N LEU A 582 -22.77 -5.36 0.58
CA LEU A 582 -21.82 -6.46 0.80
C LEU A 582 -20.51 -5.99 1.48
N HIS A 583 -20.23 -4.68 1.50
CA HIS A 583 -19.07 -4.12 2.21
C HIS A 583 -19.31 -3.94 3.72
N GLY A 584 -20.56 -3.97 4.16
CA GLY A 584 -20.94 -3.84 5.57
C GLY A 584 -20.67 -5.10 6.41
N GLY A 585 -20.21 -6.19 5.81
CA GLY A 585 -20.05 -7.49 6.45
C GLY A 585 -21.21 -8.43 6.15
N LEU A 586 -20.98 -9.74 6.35
CA LEU A 586 -21.95 -10.79 6.06
C LEU A 586 -22.36 -11.50 7.36
N PHE A 587 -23.66 -11.67 7.55
CA PHE A 587 -24.23 -12.52 8.58
C PHE A 587 -24.95 -13.71 7.93
N MET A 588 -24.59 -14.94 8.33
CA MET A 588 -25.03 -16.14 7.64
C MET A 588 -25.67 -17.13 8.61
N GLU A 589 -26.87 -17.62 8.26
CA GLU A 589 -27.58 -18.73 8.93
C GLU A 589 -28.04 -19.76 7.90
N PHE A 590 -27.97 -21.04 8.29
CA PHE A 590 -28.62 -22.10 7.51
C PHE A 590 -30.03 -22.33 8.05
N LYS A 591 -31.00 -22.51 7.14
CA LYS A 591 -32.39 -22.83 7.51
C LYS A 591 -32.42 -24.11 8.34
N ASN A 592 -33.22 -24.09 9.40
CA ASN A 592 -33.38 -25.19 10.34
C ASN A 592 -32.12 -25.57 11.14
N GLU A 593 -31.13 -24.68 11.22
CA GLU A 593 -29.96 -24.83 12.08
C GLU A 593 -29.89 -23.66 13.08
N GLU A 594 -29.47 -23.93 14.33
CA GLU A 594 -29.37 -22.91 15.38
C GLU A 594 -27.98 -22.22 15.39
N ALA A 595 -27.03 -22.74 14.59
CA ALA A 595 -25.68 -22.25 14.57
C ALA A 595 -25.56 -20.94 13.78
N THR A 596 -24.89 -19.93 14.37
CA THR A 596 -24.65 -18.62 13.79
C THR A 596 -23.17 -18.22 13.94
N GLY A 597 -22.75 -17.18 13.23
CA GLY A 597 -21.46 -16.50 13.41
C GLY A 597 -20.34 -16.92 12.46
N PRO A 598 -19.08 -16.55 12.77
CA PRO A 598 -17.97 -16.63 11.80
C PRO A 598 -17.63 -18.05 11.33
N GLY A 599 -17.99 -19.08 12.11
CA GLY A 599 -17.79 -20.49 11.74
C GLY A 599 -18.70 -20.90 10.61
N VAL A 600 -19.98 -20.54 10.70
CA VAL A 600 -21.01 -20.82 9.69
C VAL A 600 -20.70 -20.06 8.40
N LEU A 601 -20.27 -18.81 8.49
CA LEU A 601 -19.84 -18.02 7.33
C LEU A 601 -18.65 -18.67 6.60
N ARG A 602 -17.64 -19.16 7.32
CA ARG A 602 -16.51 -19.88 6.70
C ARG A 602 -16.92 -21.16 6.01
N GLU A 603 -17.84 -21.91 6.61
CA GLU A 603 -18.40 -23.11 6.02
C GLU A 603 -19.19 -22.78 4.75
N TRP A 604 -20.02 -21.76 4.79
CA TRP A 604 -20.78 -21.30 3.60
C TRP A 604 -19.84 -20.94 2.46
N PHE A 605 -18.79 -20.16 2.68
CA PHE A 605 -17.79 -19.84 1.63
C PHE A 605 -17.20 -21.10 1.01
N PHE A 606 -16.85 -22.06 1.84
CA PHE A 606 -16.31 -23.33 1.35
C PHE A 606 -17.33 -24.08 0.50
N LEU A 607 -18.56 -24.26 0.99
CA LEU A 607 -19.60 -25.01 0.29
C LEU A 607 -20.08 -24.33 -0.99
N VAL A 608 -20.30 -23.01 -0.98
CA VAL A 608 -20.74 -22.27 -2.17
C VAL A 608 -19.67 -22.28 -3.25
N CYS A 609 -18.40 -22.17 -2.90
CA CYS A 609 -17.31 -22.31 -3.88
C CYS A 609 -17.27 -23.73 -4.45
N GLN A 610 -17.46 -24.78 -3.64
CA GLN A 610 -17.57 -26.15 -4.15
C GLN A 610 -18.74 -26.31 -5.12
N ALA A 611 -19.87 -25.66 -4.87
CA ALA A 611 -21.05 -25.69 -5.75
C ALA A 611 -20.80 -24.90 -7.05
N ILE A 612 -20.25 -23.68 -6.99
CA ILE A 612 -19.93 -22.86 -8.17
C ILE A 612 -18.98 -23.59 -9.12
N PHE A 613 -17.91 -24.20 -8.57
CA PHE A 613 -16.88 -24.87 -9.35
C PHE A 613 -17.15 -26.36 -9.58
N ASN A 614 -18.33 -26.85 -9.22
CA ASN A 614 -18.74 -28.21 -9.56
C ASN A 614 -18.93 -28.35 -11.09
N PRO A 615 -18.21 -29.26 -11.78
CA PRO A 615 -18.35 -29.43 -13.22
C PRO A 615 -19.77 -29.77 -13.69
N GLN A 616 -20.62 -30.35 -12.81
CA GLN A 616 -22.01 -30.69 -13.13
C GLN A 616 -22.86 -29.42 -13.38
N ASN A 617 -22.50 -28.28 -12.82
CA ASN A 617 -23.19 -27.00 -13.02
C ASN A 617 -22.79 -26.30 -14.32
N ALA A 618 -21.87 -26.91 -15.09
CA ALA A 618 -21.44 -26.47 -16.41
C ALA A 618 -20.89 -25.03 -16.50
N LEU A 619 -20.60 -24.37 -15.35
CA LEU A 619 -20.02 -23.03 -15.30
C LEU A 619 -18.50 -23.06 -15.56
N PHE A 620 -17.80 -23.94 -14.87
CA PHE A 620 -16.35 -24.10 -14.95
C PHE A 620 -15.96 -25.49 -15.32
N VAL A 621 -14.80 -25.64 -15.97
CA VAL A 621 -14.20 -26.93 -16.35
C VAL A 621 -12.93 -27.09 -15.51
N ALA A 622 -12.75 -28.29 -14.94
CA ALA A 622 -11.53 -28.64 -14.21
C ALA A 622 -10.42 -29.06 -15.21
N CYS A 623 -9.19 -28.66 -14.94
CA CYS A 623 -8.03 -29.06 -15.71
C CYS A 623 -7.75 -30.54 -15.51
N PRO A 624 -7.41 -31.30 -16.58
CA PRO A 624 -7.21 -32.76 -16.49
C PRO A 624 -6.06 -33.20 -15.58
N HIS A 625 -5.00 -32.39 -15.46
CA HIS A 625 -3.83 -32.69 -14.63
C HIS A 625 -3.99 -32.30 -13.16
N ASP A 626 -4.70 -31.21 -12.90
CA ASP A 626 -5.00 -30.74 -11.54
C ASP A 626 -6.48 -30.38 -11.45
N CYS A 627 -7.29 -31.32 -10.97
CA CYS A 627 -8.74 -31.15 -10.85
C CYS A 627 -9.17 -30.01 -9.89
N ARG A 628 -8.21 -29.36 -9.20
CA ARG A 628 -8.46 -28.19 -8.37
C ARG A 628 -8.38 -26.88 -9.17
N ARG A 629 -7.77 -26.91 -10.39
CA ARG A 629 -7.66 -25.77 -11.30
C ARG A 629 -8.84 -25.71 -12.23
N PHE A 630 -9.40 -24.52 -12.33
CA PHE A 630 -10.61 -24.30 -13.11
C PHE A 630 -10.45 -23.15 -14.09
N TYR A 631 -11.13 -23.27 -15.24
CA TYR A 631 -11.34 -22.19 -16.19
C TYR A 631 -12.79 -22.17 -16.68
N PRO A 632 -13.29 -21.03 -17.18
CA PRO A 632 -14.67 -20.91 -17.64
C PRO A 632 -15.01 -21.91 -18.74
N ASN A 633 -16.17 -22.55 -18.65
CA ASN A 633 -16.66 -23.45 -19.68
C ASN A 633 -17.14 -22.66 -20.91
N PRO A 634 -16.55 -22.83 -22.10
CA PRO A 634 -17.00 -22.13 -23.31
C PRO A 634 -18.47 -22.33 -23.64
N ALA A 635 -19.03 -23.53 -23.37
CA ALA A 635 -20.43 -23.85 -23.64
C ALA A 635 -21.42 -23.11 -22.73
N SER A 636 -20.97 -22.55 -21.59
CA SER A 636 -21.85 -21.88 -20.67
C SER A 636 -22.47 -20.58 -21.22
N VAL A 637 -21.93 -20.00 -22.30
CA VAL A 637 -22.46 -18.78 -22.92
C VAL A 637 -23.85 -18.96 -23.53
N VAL A 638 -24.27 -20.20 -23.75
CA VAL A 638 -25.57 -20.51 -24.34
C VAL A 638 -26.73 -20.08 -23.44
N ASP A 639 -26.57 -20.13 -22.13
CA ASP A 639 -27.53 -19.66 -21.18
C ASP A 639 -27.14 -18.28 -20.63
N PRO A 640 -27.95 -17.22 -20.90
CA PRO A 640 -27.70 -15.90 -20.34
C PRO A 640 -27.61 -15.87 -18.81
N LEU A 641 -28.34 -16.75 -18.11
CA LEU A 641 -28.30 -16.85 -16.65
C LEU A 641 -26.92 -17.30 -16.16
N HIS A 642 -26.23 -18.17 -16.91
CA HIS A 642 -24.87 -18.58 -16.56
C HIS A 642 -23.91 -17.38 -16.52
N LEU A 643 -24.07 -16.34 -17.37
CA LEU A 643 -23.26 -15.14 -17.33
C LEU A 643 -23.48 -14.32 -16.04
N GLU A 644 -24.70 -14.34 -15.48
CA GLU A 644 -24.97 -13.73 -14.18
C GLU A 644 -24.29 -14.53 -13.05
N TYR A 645 -24.29 -15.88 -13.14
CA TYR A 645 -23.54 -16.73 -12.23
C TYR A 645 -22.03 -16.49 -12.27
N PHE A 646 -21.45 -16.09 -13.41
CA PHE A 646 -20.03 -15.67 -13.46
C PHE A 646 -19.80 -14.37 -12.71
N ALA A 647 -20.70 -13.39 -12.77
CA ALA A 647 -20.59 -12.18 -11.97
C ALA A 647 -20.73 -12.50 -10.47
N PHE A 648 -21.67 -13.36 -10.11
CA PHE A 648 -21.83 -13.88 -8.76
C PHE A 648 -20.56 -14.59 -8.26
N ALA A 649 -19.99 -15.50 -9.08
CA ALA A 649 -18.73 -16.18 -8.74
C ALA A 649 -17.58 -15.21 -8.50
N GLY A 650 -17.49 -14.14 -9.29
CA GLY A 650 -16.51 -13.06 -9.08
C GLY A 650 -16.68 -12.37 -7.74
N ARG A 651 -17.92 -12.03 -7.34
CA ARG A 651 -18.22 -11.45 -6.02
C ARG A 651 -17.87 -12.40 -4.89
N VAL A 652 -18.25 -13.68 -4.98
CA VAL A 652 -17.97 -14.69 -3.93
C VAL A 652 -16.47 -14.87 -3.73
N ILE A 653 -15.67 -14.96 -4.80
CA ILE A 653 -14.21 -15.08 -4.70
C ILE A 653 -13.61 -13.81 -4.09
N ALA A 654 -14.07 -12.63 -4.47
CA ALA A 654 -13.61 -11.38 -3.87
C ALA A 654 -13.94 -11.31 -2.38
N LEU A 655 -15.16 -11.66 -1.99
CA LEU A 655 -15.61 -11.72 -0.58
C LEU A 655 -14.81 -12.75 0.22
N ALA A 656 -14.53 -13.94 -0.34
CA ALA A 656 -13.69 -14.95 0.31
C ALA A 656 -12.28 -14.40 0.62
N LEU A 657 -11.69 -13.65 -0.32
CA LEU A 657 -10.41 -12.97 -0.11
C LEU A 657 -10.52 -11.88 0.98
N MET A 658 -11.57 -11.04 0.95
CA MET A 658 -11.82 -10.00 1.96
C MET A 658 -11.92 -10.60 3.37
N HIS A 659 -12.65 -11.70 3.51
CA HIS A 659 -12.81 -12.42 4.78
C HIS A 659 -11.65 -13.38 5.11
N LYS A 660 -10.60 -13.42 4.26
CA LYS A 660 -9.39 -14.27 4.43
C LYS A 660 -9.71 -15.75 4.57
N VAL A 661 -10.75 -16.23 3.86
CA VAL A 661 -11.19 -17.64 3.88
C VAL A 661 -10.55 -18.39 2.71
N GLN A 662 -9.86 -19.49 3.00
CA GLN A 662 -9.31 -20.41 2.00
C GLN A 662 -10.40 -21.40 1.53
N VAL A 663 -10.82 -21.25 0.28
CA VAL A 663 -11.92 -22.01 -0.31
C VAL A 663 -11.50 -23.29 -1.03
N GLY A 664 -10.19 -23.51 -1.21
CA GLY A 664 -9.61 -24.70 -1.82
C GLY A 664 -9.71 -24.77 -3.35
N ILE A 665 -10.06 -23.66 -4.00
CA ILE A 665 -10.16 -23.51 -5.45
C ILE A 665 -8.94 -22.76 -5.97
N VAL A 666 -8.44 -23.15 -7.13
CA VAL A 666 -7.34 -22.45 -7.82
C VAL A 666 -7.70 -22.22 -9.28
N PHE A 667 -7.20 -21.13 -9.86
CA PHE A 667 -7.50 -20.76 -11.23
C PHE A 667 -6.46 -21.36 -12.19
N ASP A 668 -6.93 -21.70 -13.39
CA ASP A 668 -6.02 -22.03 -14.47
C ASP A 668 -5.22 -20.79 -14.90
N ARG A 669 -4.01 -21.03 -15.43
CA ARG A 669 -3.08 -19.98 -15.86
C ARG A 669 -3.69 -19.03 -16.89
N MET A 670 -4.42 -19.55 -17.87
CA MET A 670 -5.05 -18.72 -18.90
C MET A 670 -6.15 -17.83 -18.33
N PHE A 671 -6.95 -18.37 -17.44
CA PHE A 671 -8.02 -17.61 -16.79
C PHE A 671 -7.44 -16.47 -15.97
N PHE A 672 -6.40 -16.77 -15.17
CA PHE A 672 -5.69 -15.75 -14.41
C PHE A 672 -5.08 -14.65 -15.30
N GLN A 673 -4.40 -15.04 -16.41
CA GLN A 673 -3.81 -14.07 -17.33
C GLN A 673 -4.84 -13.14 -17.97
N GLN A 674 -6.01 -13.66 -18.35
CA GLN A 674 -7.09 -12.85 -18.91
C GLN A 674 -7.68 -11.88 -17.88
N LEU A 675 -7.82 -12.30 -16.62
CA LEU A 675 -8.22 -11.41 -15.54
C LEU A 675 -7.18 -10.32 -15.29
N ALA A 676 -5.90 -10.60 -15.50
CA ALA A 676 -4.82 -9.61 -15.47
C ALA A 676 -4.74 -8.74 -16.74
N GLY A 677 -5.67 -8.90 -17.68
CA GLY A 677 -5.72 -8.12 -18.92
C GLY A 677 -4.77 -8.60 -20.03
N ASN A 678 -4.12 -9.75 -19.88
CA ASN A 678 -3.22 -10.34 -20.87
C ASN A 678 -4.03 -11.18 -21.86
N SER A 679 -4.25 -10.65 -23.05
CA SER A 679 -4.95 -11.37 -24.12
C SER A 679 -4.04 -12.24 -24.98
N LEU A 680 -2.71 -12.10 -24.85
CA LEU A 680 -1.72 -12.88 -25.60
C LEU A 680 -1.37 -14.12 -24.80
N ILE A 681 -1.98 -15.25 -25.14
CA ILE A 681 -1.74 -16.56 -24.55
C ILE A 681 -0.76 -17.34 -25.44
N SER A 682 0.29 -17.88 -24.84
CA SER A 682 1.29 -18.70 -25.49
C SER A 682 0.86 -20.18 -25.55
N LEU A 683 1.57 -20.99 -26.38
CA LEU A 683 1.33 -22.42 -26.43
C LEU A 683 1.58 -23.09 -25.07
N GLU A 684 2.59 -22.67 -24.35
CA GLU A 684 2.95 -23.23 -23.05
C GLU A 684 1.90 -22.97 -21.97
N ASP A 685 1.14 -21.88 -22.09
CA ASP A 685 0.11 -21.51 -21.11
C ASP A 685 -1.10 -22.45 -21.11
N ILE A 686 -1.31 -23.20 -22.21
CA ILE A 686 -2.47 -24.12 -22.36
C ILE A 686 -2.16 -25.55 -21.97
N CYS A 687 -0.94 -25.87 -21.58
CA CYS A 687 -0.50 -27.27 -21.38
C CYS A 687 -1.29 -27.98 -20.28
N ASP A 688 -1.71 -27.28 -19.25
CA ASP A 688 -2.45 -27.86 -18.13
C ASP A 688 -3.96 -27.91 -18.39
N ALA A 689 -4.49 -26.95 -19.14
CA ALA A 689 -5.90 -26.84 -19.46
C ALA A 689 -6.33 -27.83 -20.55
N ASP A 690 -5.55 -27.95 -21.62
CA ASP A 690 -5.81 -28.87 -22.72
C ASP A 690 -4.48 -29.52 -23.23
N PRO A 691 -4.01 -30.59 -22.57
CA PRO A 691 -2.79 -31.28 -22.95
C PRO A 691 -2.85 -31.90 -24.35
N CYS A 692 -4.05 -32.25 -24.80
CA CYS A 692 -4.25 -32.82 -26.13
C CYS A 692 -4.05 -31.76 -27.22
N LEU A 693 -4.65 -30.59 -27.05
CA LEU A 693 -4.46 -29.47 -27.97
C LEU A 693 -3.01 -28.99 -27.95
N TYR A 694 -2.40 -28.86 -26.75
CA TYR A 694 -0.99 -28.52 -26.60
C TYR A 694 -0.09 -29.44 -27.41
N SER A 695 -0.25 -30.77 -27.21
CA SER A 695 0.52 -31.79 -27.93
C SER A 695 0.29 -31.73 -29.44
N SER A 696 -0.96 -31.51 -29.89
CA SER A 696 -1.31 -31.40 -31.31
C SER A 696 -0.68 -30.16 -31.95
N CYS A 697 -0.79 -29.01 -31.31
CA CYS A 697 -0.18 -27.74 -31.74
C CYS A 697 1.34 -27.86 -31.82
N LYS A 698 1.96 -28.43 -30.78
CA LYS A 698 3.41 -28.67 -30.75
C LYS A 698 3.87 -29.58 -31.89
N LYS A 699 3.12 -30.65 -32.20
CA LYS A 699 3.41 -31.52 -33.36
C LYS A 699 3.30 -30.75 -34.67
N ILE A 700 2.26 -29.94 -34.87
CA ILE A 700 2.11 -29.11 -36.09
C ILE A 700 3.30 -28.15 -36.26
N LEU A 701 3.76 -27.50 -35.21
CA LEU A 701 4.92 -26.62 -35.27
C LEU A 701 6.24 -27.33 -35.53
N GLN A 702 6.37 -28.60 -35.12
CA GLN A 702 7.57 -29.41 -35.27
C GLN A 702 7.57 -30.30 -36.54
N MET A 703 6.44 -30.37 -37.29
CA MET A 703 6.36 -31.15 -38.52
C MET A 703 7.32 -30.65 -39.58
N ASP A 704 7.80 -31.56 -40.37
CA ASP A 704 8.60 -31.28 -41.54
C ASP A 704 7.83 -30.39 -42.55
N ALA A 705 8.54 -29.42 -43.14
CA ALA A 705 7.93 -28.44 -44.05
C ALA A 705 7.32 -29.12 -45.30
N GLU A 706 8.00 -30.12 -45.87
CA GLU A 706 7.52 -30.82 -47.05
C GLU A 706 6.23 -31.59 -46.75
N PHE A 707 6.12 -32.19 -45.56
CA PHE A 707 4.94 -32.93 -45.16
C PHE A 707 3.72 -32.01 -44.96
N ILE A 708 3.89 -30.87 -44.27
CA ILE A 708 2.76 -29.97 -44.03
C ILE A 708 2.31 -29.23 -45.29
N ASP A 709 3.28 -28.90 -46.19
CA ASP A 709 3.00 -28.27 -47.50
C ASP A 709 2.32 -29.21 -48.50
N SER A 710 2.36 -30.51 -48.27
CA SER A 710 1.66 -31.53 -49.11
C SER A 710 0.16 -31.57 -48.87
N ASP A 711 -0.37 -30.80 -47.94
CA ASP A 711 -1.78 -30.78 -47.49
C ASP A 711 -2.33 -32.16 -47.03
N ALA A 712 -1.42 -33.04 -46.62
CA ALA A 712 -1.77 -34.43 -46.21
C ALA A 712 -2.70 -34.43 -44.95
N LEU A 713 -2.70 -33.33 -44.16
CA LEU A 713 -3.53 -33.22 -42.98
C LEU A 713 -4.88 -32.56 -43.25
N GLY A 714 -5.10 -31.91 -44.40
CA GLY A 714 -6.32 -31.19 -44.73
C GLY A 714 -6.67 -30.07 -43.74
N LEU A 715 -5.66 -29.45 -43.12
CA LEU A 715 -5.85 -28.43 -42.12
C LEU A 715 -6.12 -27.07 -42.78
N THR A 716 -7.21 -26.43 -42.37
CA THR A 716 -7.53 -25.06 -42.77
C THR A 716 -7.65 -24.15 -41.55
N PHE A 717 -7.67 -22.82 -41.77
CA PHE A 717 -7.90 -21.82 -40.68
C PHE A 717 -9.36 -21.85 -40.20
N ALA A 718 -9.86 -23.07 -39.97
CA ALA A 718 -11.20 -23.30 -39.42
C ALA A 718 -11.12 -24.41 -38.36
N ARG A 719 -12.10 -24.46 -37.51
CA ARG A 719 -12.19 -25.42 -36.42
C ARG A 719 -13.61 -25.95 -36.29
N GLU A 720 -13.76 -27.24 -36.08
CA GLU A 720 -15.00 -27.83 -35.61
C GLU A 720 -15.13 -27.62 -34.10
N ILE A 721 -16.29 -27.09 -33.68
CA ILE A 721 -16.69 -27.03 -32.28
C ILE A 721 -17.98 -27.79 -32.10
N GLU A 722 -18.12 -28.47 -30.98
CA GLU A 722 -19.34 -29.19 -30.60
C GLU A 722 -19.99 -28.39 -29.47
N GLU A 723 -21.14 -27.80 -29.77
CA GLU A 723 -21.96 -27.05 -28.81
C GLU A 723 -23.29 -27.77 -28.64
N LEU A 724 -23.57 -28.30 -27.43
CA LEU A 724 -24.82 -29.01 -27.11
C LEU A 724 -25.19 -30.14 -28.09
N GLY A 725 -24.17 -30.89 -28.54
CA GLY A 725 -24.36 -31.99 -29.50
C GLY A 725 -24.48 -31.58 -30.97
N ALA A 726 -24.47 -30.27 -31.27
CA ALA A 726 -24.41 -29.75 -32.62
C ALA A 726 -22.96 -29.42 -33.02
N ARG A 727 -22.52 -29.97 -34.15
CA ARG A 727 -21.19 -29.64 -34.69
C ARG A 727 -21.26 -28.43 -35.60
N ARG A 728 -20.46 -27.44 -35.36
CA ARG A 728 -20.32 -26.20 -36.11
C ARG A 728 -18.89 -25.92 -36.49
N VAL A 729 -18.66 -25.55 -37.74
CA VAL A 729 -17.33 -25.11 -38.20
C VAL A 729 -17.21 -23.60 -38.07
N VAL A 730 -16.24 -23.16 -37.25
CA VAL A 730 -15.93 -21.76 -37.02
C VAL A 730 -14.63 -21.38 -37.70
N GLU A 731 -14.60 -20.25 -38.39
CA GLU A 731 -13.42 -19.69 -39.02
C GLU A 731 -12.56 -18.93 -37.97
N LEU A 732 -11.25 -19.20 -37.98
CA LEU A 732 -10.28 -18.57 -37.08
C LEU A 732 -9.95 -17.14 -37.54
N CYS A 733 -10.01 -16.93 -38.87
CA CYS A 733 -9.89 -15.63 -39.53
C CYS A 733 -10.88 -15.52 -40.68
N PRO A 734 -11.21 -14.33 -41.21
CA PRO A 734 -12.12 -14.17 -42.34
C PRO A 734 -11.66 -14.99 -43.55
N GLY A 735 -12.57 -15.84 -44.09
CA GLY A 735 -12.27 -16.71 -45.21
C GLY A 735 -11.38 -17.92 -44.84
N GLY A 736 -11.22 -18.19 -43.55
CA GLY A 736 -10.29 -19.21 -43.02
C GLY A 736 -10.56 -20.64 -43.54
N LYS A 737 -11.81 -20.98 -43.89
CA LYS A 737 -12.13 -22.31 -44.47
C LYS A 737 -11.39 -22.63 -45.77
N SER A 738 -11.04 -21.59 -46.53
CA SER A 738 -10.32 -21.72 -47.81
C SER A 738 -8.79 -21.54 -47.67
N ILE A 739 -8.28 -21.20 -46.48
CA ILE A 739 -6.85 -21.02 -46.26
C ILE A 739 -6.26 -22.32 -45.70
N VAL A 740 -5.42 -22.98 -46.49
CA VAL A 740 -4.71 -24.21 -46.10
C VAL A 740 -3.52 -23.86 -45.23
N VAL A 741 -3.30 -24.68 -44.18
CA VAL A 741 -2.15 -24.55 -43.27
C VAL A 741 -0.89 -25.10 -43.94
N ASN A 742 0.17 -24.35 -43.98
CA ASN A 742 1.44 -24.68 -44.55
C ASN A 742 2.62 -24.28 -43.64
N SER A 743 3.83 -24.59 -44.09
CA SER A 743 5.06 -24.30 -43.31
C SER A 743 5.28 -22.83 -42.99
N LYS A 744 4.69 -21.88 -43.76
CA LYS A 744 4.85 -20.42 -43.57
C LYS A 744 3.83 -19.81 -42.63
N ASN A 745 2.62 -20.42 -42.54
CA ASN A 745 1.51 -19.86 -41.78
C ASN A 745 1.09 -20.69 -40.55
N ARG A 746 1.76 -21.82 -40.29
CA ARG A 746 1.43 -22.73 -39.15
C ARG A 746 1.54 -22.06 -37.78
N ASP A 747 2.51 -21.14 -37.59
CA ASP A 747 2.66 -20.40 -36.35
C ASP A 747 1.45 -19.50 -36.11
N GLU A 748 0.97 -18.81 -37.18
CA GLU A 748 -0.21 -17.98 -37.11
C GLU A 748 -1.48 -18.81 -36.88
N TYR A 749 -1.59 -20.00 -37.54
CA TYR A 749 -2.67 -20.92 -37.33
C TYR A 749 -2.77 -21.37 -35.87
N VAL A 750 -1.66 -21.86 -35.30
CA VAL A 750 -1.62 -22.28 -33.89
C VAL A 750 -1.99 -21.13 -32.97
N LYS A 751 -1.46 -19.93 -33.19
CA LYS A 751 -1.78 -18.73 -32.40
C LYS A 751 -3.27 -18.41 -32.47
N LEU A 752 -3.88 -18.41 -33.67
CA LEU A 752 -5.30 -18.11 -33.82
C LEU A 752 -6.19 -19.20 -33.24
N LEU A 753 -5.74 -20.47 -33.32
CA LEU A 753 -6.44 -21.60 -32.73
C LEU A 753 -6.51 -21.49 -31.21
N ILE A 754 -5.39 -21.17 -30.55
CA ILE A 754 -5.31 -20.93 -29.12
C ILE A 754 -6.15 -19.72 -28.74
N GLN A 755 -6.01 -18.62 -29.47
CA GLN A 755 -6.78 -17.37 -29.24
C GLN A 755 -8.30 -17.62 -29.35
N HIS A 756 -8.73 -18.42 -30.33
CA HIS A 756 -10.14 -18.73 -30.48
C HIS A 756 -10.63 -19.59 -29.31
N GLN A 757 -9.90 -20.67 -28.97
CA GLN A 757 -10.31 -21.63 -27.95
C GLN A 757 -10.35 -21.07 -26.55
N PHE A 758 -9.33 -20.29 -26.16
CA PHE A 758 -9.12 -19.92 -24.77
C PHE A 758 -9.31 -18.43 -24.48
N VAL A 759 -9.44 -17.58 -25.51
CA VAL A 759 -9.69 -16.16 -25.29
C VAL A 759 -11.07 -15.78 -25.79
N LYS A 760 -11.34 -15.97 -27.09
CA LYS A 760 -12.60 -15.51 -27.69
C LYS A 760 -13.81 -16.26 -27.15
N SER A 761 -13.67 -17.60 -27.01
CA SER A 761 -14.78 -18.49 -26.59
C SER A 761 -15.25 -18.25 -25.15
N ILE A 762 -14.39 -17.70 -24.28
CA ILE A 762 -14.71 -17.45 -22.85
C ILE A 762 -14.69 -15.98 -22.47
N SER A 763 -14.58 -15.07 -23.45
CA SER A 763 -14.42 -13.65 -23.18
C SER A 763 -15.60 -13.01 -22.41
N ALA A 764 -16.83 -13.46 -22.70
CA ALA A 764 -18.02 -13.00 -22.01
C ALA A 764 -18.01 -13.44 -20.53
N GLN A 765 -17.67 -14.68 -20.26
CA GLN A 765 -17.57 -15.27 -18.92
C GLN A 765 -16.48 -14.56 -18.09
N VAL A 766 -15.28 -14.39 -18.67
CA VAL A 766 -14.17 -13.66 -18.03
C VAL A 766 -14.56 -12.24 -17.70
N SER A 767 -15.20 -11.54 -18.65
CA SER A 767 -15.67 -10.17 -18.46
C SER A 767 -16.70 -10.06 -17.32
N ARG A 768 -17.66 -10.99 -17.27
CA ARG A 768 -18.68 -10.99 -16.21
C ARG A 768 -18.10 -11.34 -14.85
N PHE A 769 -17.23 -12.34 -14.78
CA PHE A 769 -16.51 -12.66 -13.54
C PHE A 769 -15.70 -11.45 -13.04
N GLY A 770 -14.93 -10.83 -13.95
CA GLY A 770 -14.13 -9.64 -13.62
C GLY A 770 -14.98 -8.46 -13.15
N GLN A 771 -16.19 -8.27 -13.73
CA GLN A 771 -17.13 -7.24 -13.30
C GLN A 771 -17.61 -7.50 -11.86
N GLY A 772 -18.04 -8.72 -11.55
CA GLY A 772 -18.46 -9.08 -10.19
C GLY A 772 -17.32 -8.97 -9.17
N PHE A 773 -16.11 -9.34 -9.56
CA PHE A 773 -14.92 -9.16 -8.70
C PHE A 773 -14.62 -7.67 -8.45
N ALA A 774 -14.72 -6.83 -9.49
CA ALA A 774 -14.49 -5.39 -9.40
C ALA A 774 -15.54 -4.65 -8.55
N ASP A 775 -16.76 -5.18 -8.47
CA ASP A 775 -17.80 -4.63 -7.59
C ASP A 775 -17.32 -4.58 -6.12
N MET A 776 -16.51 -5.55 -5.71
CA MET A 776 -15.96 -5.60 -4.35
C MET A 776 -14.69 -4.75 -4.14
N LEU A 777 -14.02 -4.33 -5.22
CA LEU A 777 -12.88 -3.41 -5.16
C LEU A 777 -13.29 -1.93 -5.12
N CYS A 778 -14.51 -1.61 -5.59
CA CYS A 778 -15.01 -0.24 -5.62
C CYS A 778 -15.34 0.25 -4.21
N LYS A 779 -14.94 1.48 -3.89
CA LYS A 779 -15.36 2.11 -2.64
C LYS A 779 -16.84 2.50 -2.72
N PRO A 780 -17.59 2.51 -1.61
CA PRO A 780 -18.98 2.97 -1.59
C PRO A 780 -19.21 4.36 -2.18
N SER A 781 -18.24 5.27 -2.03
CA SER A 781 -18.27 6.62 -2.61
C SER A 781 -18.13 6.65 -4.15
N ASP A 782 -17.71 5.55 -4.75
CA ASP A 782 -17.34 5.45 -6.15
C ASP A 782 -18.40 4.70 -7.00
N SER A 783 -19.61 4.53 -6.48
CA SER A 783 -20.74 3.81 -7.11
C SER A 783 -21.07 4.28 -8.54
N SER A 784 -20.66 5.50 -8.89
CA SER A 784 -20.81 6.07 -10.24
C SER A 784 -19.67 5.72 -11.22
N LEU A 785 -18.70 4.88 -10.81
CA LEU A 785 -17.59 4.49 -11.70
C LEU A 785 -18.12 3.75 -12.93
N ASN A 786 -17.70 4.22 -14.11
CA ASN A 786 -18.05 3.57 -15.36
C ASN A 786 -17.38 2.18 -15.47
N MET A 787 -17.88 1.34 -16.37
CA MET A 787 -17.38 -0.01 -16.60
C MET A 787 -15.87 -0.06 -16.90
N PHE A 788 -15.31 0.97 -17.51
CA PHE A 788 -13.89 1.06 -17.82
C PHE A 788 -13.02 1.19 -16.55
N CYS A 789 -13.46 1.98 -15.57
CA CYS A 789 -12.76 2.12 -14.29
C CYS A 789 -12.79 0.81 -13.49
N LYS A 790 -13.94 0.11 -13.46
CA LYS A 790 -14.06 -1.20 -12.81
C LYS A 790 -13.13 -2.24 -13.46
N PHE A 791 -13.07 -2.30 -14.78
CA PHE A 791 -12.14 -3.18 -15.51
C PHE A 791 -10.68 -2.87 -15.15
N ARG A 792 -10.32 -1.59 -15.05
CA ARG A 792 -8.96 -1.18 -14.68
C ARG A 792 -8.59 -1.59 -13.26
N LEU A 793 -9.51 -1.46 -12.30
CA LEU A 793 -9.28 -1.89 -10.91
C LEU A 793 -9.05 -3.40 -10.82
N GLN A 794 -9.93 -4.21 -11.43
CA GLN A 794 -9.78 -5.66 -11.49
C GLN A 794 -8.46 -6.05 -12.14
N THR A 795 -8.14 -5.48 -13.30
CA THR A 795 -6.90 -5.77 -14.01
C THR A 795 -5.67 -5.45 -13.14
N SER A 796 -5.66 -4.30 -12.46
CA SER A 796 -4.57 -3.91 -11.55
C SER A 796 -4.40 -4.88 -10.38
N PHE A 797 -5.49 -5.42 -9.83
CA PHE A 797 -5.44 -6.42 -8.76
C PHE A 797 -4.68 -7.68 -9.21
N PHE A 798 -5.10 -8.28 -10.34
CA PHE A 798 -4.48 -9.50 -10.85
C PHE A 798 -3.09 -9.26 -11.43
N GLN A 799 -2.82 -8.08 -11.99
CA GLN A 799 -1.47 -7.69 -12.43
C GLN A 799 -0.49 -7.57 -11.28
N GLY A 800 -0.93 -7.19 -10.09
CA GLY A 800 -0.11 -7.08 -8.89
C GLY A 800 0.33 -8.42 -8.30
N LEU A 801 -0.30 -9.53 -8.69
CA LEU A 801 -0.08 -10.86 -8.17
C LEU A 801 0.58 -11.78 -9.22
N GLU A 802 1.25 -12.82 -8.75
CA GLU A 802 1.57 -13.99 -9.55
C GLU A 802 0.47 -15.06 -9.40
N LEU A 803 0.37 -16.00 -10.33
CA LEU A 803 -0.60 -17.11 -10.25
C LEU A 803 -0.46 -17.86 -8.92
N GLN A 804 0.78 -18.16 -8.54
CA GLN A 804 1.06 -18.87 -7.29
C GLN A 804 0.62 -18.08 -6.05
N ASP A 805 0.67 -16.73 -6.10
CA ASP A 805 0.18 -15.90 -5.00
C ASP A 805 -1.32 -16.06 -4.81
N LEU A 806 -2.08 -16.02 -5.91
CA LEU A 806 -3.53 -16.23 -5.87
C LEU A 806 -3.87 -17.66 -5.42
N ASP A 807 -3.11 -18.66 -5.87
CA ASP A 807 -3.26 -20.04 -5.42
C ASP A 807 -3.09 -20.15 -3.90
N LEU A 808 -2.06 -19.50 -3.34
CA LEU A 808 -1.82 -19.47 -1.91
C LEU A 808 -2.90 -18.72 -1.13
N MET A 809 -3.47 -17.67 -1.72
CA MET A 809 -4.55 -16.89 -1.07
C MET A 809 -5.88 -17.65 -1.07
N LEU A 810 -6.22 -18.39 -2.12
CA LEU A 810 -7.51 -19.09 -2.26
C LEU A 810 -7.47 -20.54 -1.75
N HIS A 811 -6.37 -21.25 -1.93
CA HIS A 811 -6.21 -22.64 -1.50
C HIS A 811 -5.48 -22.75 -0.17
N GLY A 812 -4.58 -21.80 0.14
CA GLY A 812 -3.72 -21.87 1.32
C GLY A 812 -2.49 -22.76 1.14
N SER A 813 -1.90 -23.19 2.24
CA SER A 813 -0.68 -24.02 2.24
C SER A 813 -0.94 -25.43 1.73
N GLU A 814 -0.14 -25.89 0.77
CA GLU A 814 -0.14 -27.28 0.32
C GLU A 814 0.64 -28.22 1.26
N SER A 815 1.29 -27.67 2.27
CA SER A 815 2.06 -28.44 3.23
C SER A 815 1.17 -29.41 4.00
N ALA A 816 1.67 -30.61 4.25
CA ALA A 816 0.98 -31.56 5.13
C ALA A 816 0.82 -30.94 6.53
N ILE A 817 -0.37 -31.06 7.13
CA ILE A 817 -0.66 -30.56 8.47
C ILE A 817 0.31 -31.20 9.48
N SER A 818 1.21 -30.39 10.07
CA SER A 818 2.11 -30.83 11.12
C SER A 818 1.36 -30.99 12.44
N VAL A 819 1.44 -32.18 13.01
CA VAL A 819 0.79 -32.47 14.30
C VAL A 819 1.49 -31.72 15.44
N GLU A 820 2.80 -31.54 15.33
CA GLU A 820 3.58 -30.77 16.31
C GLU A 820 3.19 -29.29 16.32
N ASP A 821 3.04 -28.68 15.13
CA ASP A 821 2.60 -27.30 14.99
C ASP A 821 1.14 -27.14 15.47
N TRP A 822 0.28 -28.11 15.10
CA TRP A 822 -1.10 -28.14 15.57
C TRP A 822 -1.19 -28.15 17.10
N LYS A 823 -0.41 -29.05 17.75
CA LYS A 823 -0.33 -29.15 19.21
C LYS A 823 0.19 -27.87 19.85
N ALA A 824 1.20 -27.23 19.26
CA ALA A 824 1.79 -25.99 19.78
C ALA A 824 0.81 -24.79 19.77
N HIS A 825 -0.20 -24.84 18.90
CA HIS A 825 -1.23 -23.80 18.78
C HIS A 825 -2.57 -24.21 19.43
N THR A 826 -2.58 -25.29 20.26
CA THR A 826 -3.77 -25.81 20.94
C THR A 826 -3.64 -25.64 22.45
N GLU A 827 -4.66 -25.08 23.08
CA GLU A 827 -4.81 -24.90 24.52
C GLU A 827 -5.88 -25.84 25.10
N TYR A 828 -5.84 -26.09 26.40
CA TYR A 828 -6.71 -27.05 27.05
C TYR A 828 -7.52 -26.40 28.16
N ASN A 829 -8.84 -26.69 28.20
CA ASN A 829 -9.72 -26.25 29.27
C ASN A 829 -10.45 -27.44 29.88
N GLY A 830 -10.33 -27.59 31.22
CA GLY A 830 -10.83 -28.76 31.94
C GLY A 830 -9.98 -30.03 31.73
N TYR A 831 -9.04 -30.03 30.81
CA TYR A 831 -8.01 -31.03 30.62
C TYR A 831 -6.63 -30.45 30.95
N LYS A 832 -5.72 -31.31 31.38
CA LYS A 832 -4.29 -31.04 31.51
C LYS A 832 -3.54 -31.71 30.33
N GLU A 833 -2.41 -31.18 29.94
CA GLU A 833 -1.60 -31.72 28.83
C GLU A 833 -1.22 -33.21 29.08
N ASN A 834 -1.05 -33.62 30.33
CA ASN A 834 -0.70 -34.98 30.74
C ASN A 834 -1.89 -35.91 30.95
N ASP A 835 -3.13 -35.47 30.77
CA ASP A 835 -4.30 -36.32 30.89
C ASP A 835 -4.29 -37.37 29.79
N SER A 836 -4.77 -38.59 30.14
CA SER A 836 -4.69 -39.75 29.23
C SER A 836 -5.34 -39.47 27.88
N GLN A 837 -6.48 -38.76 27.87
CA GLN A 837 -7.22 -38.42 26.64
C GLN A 837 -6.40 -37.51 25.72
N ILE A 838 -5.76 -36.48 26.27
CA ILE A 838 -4.90 -35.56 25.53
C ILE A 838 -3.64 -36.28 25.02
N VAL A 839 -3.06 -37.12 25.86
CA VAL A 839 -1.95 -37.97 25.47
C VAL A 839 -2.38 -38.92 24.34
N TRP A 840 -3.51 -39.61 24.39
CA TRP A 840 -4.01 -40.44 23.29
C TRP A 840 -4.31 -39.65 22.00
N PHE A 841 -4.78 -38.42 22.15
CA PHE A 841 -5.10 -37.55 21.02
C PHE A 841 -3.81 -37.15 20.26
N TRP A 842 -2.77 -36.69 20.99
CA TRP A 842 -1.58 -36.09 20.39
C TRP A 842 -0.34 -36.98 20.38
N LYS A 843 -0.25 -38.01 21.22
CA LYS A 843 1.04 -38.57 21.64
C LYS A 843 1.96 -38.94 20.50
N VAL A 844 2.95 -38.08 20.29
CA VAL A 844 4.25 -38.40 19.73
C VAL A 844 5.22 -38.51 20.90
N GLU A 845 5.34 -39.66 21.56
CA GLU A 845 6.57 -39.94 22.24
C GLU A 845 7.62 -40.29 21.20
N LYS A 846 8.33 -39.31 20.69
CA LYS A 846 9.72 -39.57 20.36
C LYS A 846 10.34 -40.14 21.62
N LEU A 847 10.38 -41.47 21.75
CA LEU A 847 11.24 -42.14 22.66
C LEU A 847 12.63 -41.50 22.47
N ARG A 848 13.02 -40.57 23.35
CA ARG A 848 14.39 -40.14 23.46
C ARG A 848 15.11 -41.41 23.87
N LEU A 849 15.69 -42.11 22.93
CA LEU A 849 16.57 -43.25 23.12
C LEU A 849 17.60 -42.97 24.26
N GLU A 850 17.97 -41.70 24.42
CA GLU A 850 18.81 -41.21 25.52
C GLU A 850 18.21 -41.45 26.93
N LYS A 851 16.88 -41.28 27.13
CA LYS A 851 16.25 -41.53 28.45
C LYS A 851 16.05 -43.01 28.72
N LEU A 852 15.95 -43.86 27.69
CA LEU A 852 15.91 -45.30 27.86
C LEU A 852 17.29 -45.89 28.23
N PHE A 853 18.36 -45.33 27.69
CA PHE A 853 19.73 -45.71 28.01
C PHE A 853 20.11 -45.22 29.41
N GLN A 854 19.73 -44.03 29.83
CA GLN A 854 20.00 -43.49 31.17
C GLN A 854 19.21 -44.22 32.28
N ARG A 855 17.99 -44.67 32.06
CA ARG A 855 17.21 -45.43 33.06
C ARG A 855 17.70 -46.86 33.27
N LYS A 856 18.50 -47.41 32.35
CA LYS A 856 19.03 -48.80 32.47
C LYS A 856 20.51 -48.88 32.73
N GLY A 857 21.20 -47.78 33.11
CA GLY A 857 22.61 -47.80 33.48
C GLY A 857 23.58 -48.25 32.37
N TYR A 858 23.16 -48.10 31.10
CA TYR A 858 23.99 -48.44 29.96
C TYR A 858 24.73 -47.18 29.48
N SER A 859 26.05 -47.14 29.70
CA SER A 859 26.90 -46.09 29.17
C SER A 859 27.45 -46.60 27.81
N PRO A 860 27.08 -45.95 26.67
CA PRO A 860 27.61 -46.34 25.38
C PRO A 860 29.12 -46.12 25.33
N LYS A 861 29.84 -47.06 24.73
CA LYS A 861 31.29 -46.98 24.62
C LYS A 861 31.70 -45.80 23.74
N PRO A 862 32.88 -45.16 24.02
CA PRO A 862 33.33 -43.98 23.27
C PRO A 862 33.43 -44.15 21.76
N VAL A 863 33.57 -45.36 21.27
CA VAL A 863 33.60 -45.68 19.82
C VAL A 863 32.26 -45.50 19.12
N GLU A 864 31.14 -45.76 19.81
CA GLU A 864 29.79 -45.59 19.26
C GLU A 864 29.39 -44.13 19.21
N LEU A 865 29.78 -43.32 20.18
CA LEU A 865 29.62 -41.86 20.17
C LEU A 865 30.48 -41.19 19.07
N ALA A 866 31.69 -41.69 18.82
CA ALA A 866 32.56 -41.20 17.76
C ALA A 866 32.02 -41.54 16.34
N LEU A 867 31.30 -42.65 16.19
CA LEU A 867 30.66 -42.99 14.90
C LEU A 867 29.46 -42.09 14.61
N ILE A 868 28.67 -41.75 15.62
CA ILE A 868 27.53 -40.87 15.50
C ILE A 868 28.00 -39.42 15.18
N SER A 869 29.08 -38.96 15.84
CA SER A 869 29.68 -37.63 15.61
C SER A 869 30.33 -37.51 14.23
N ARG A 870 30.96 -38.56 13.71
CA ARG A 870 31.58 -38.55 12.38
C ARG A 870 30.55 -38.56 11.24
N VAL A 871 29.42 -39.18 11.43
CA VAL A 871 28.36 -39.24 10.43
C VAL A 871 27.59 -37.92 10.36
N THR A 872 27.46 -37.17 11.48
CA THR A 872 26.85 -35.83 11.48
C THR A 872 27.81 -34.72 11.03
N GLY A 873 29.15 -34.96 11.00
CA GLY A 873 30.15 -33.95 10.63
C GLY A 873 30.53 -33.89 9.13
N ILE A 874 30.05 -34.81 8.28
CA ILE A 874 30.46 -34.91 6.86
C ILE A 874 29.57 -34.08 5.92
N PHE A 875 28.45 -33.55 6.40
CA PHE A 875 27.56 -32.74 5.54
C PHE A 875 27.65 -31.25 5.90
N ARG A 876 28.49 -30.52 5.18
CA ARG A 876 28.39 -29.07 4.95
C ARG A 876 27.65 -28.81 3.65
N PRO A 877 27.02 -27.64 3.48
CA PRO A 877 25.72 -27.53 2.86
C PRO A 877 25.81 -27.43 1.34
N PHE A 878 24.95 -28.17 0.63
CA PHE A 878 24.51 -27.80 -0.72
C PHE A 878 23.05 -27.41 -0.69
N HIS A 879 22.75 -26.27 -1.31
CA HIS A 879 21.43 -25.69 -1.47
C HIS A 879 20.48 -26.62 -2.25
N GLY A 880 19.24 -26.79 -1.74
CA GLY A 880 18.15 -27.34 -2.49
C GLY A 880 17.27 -28.32 -1.70
N SER A 881 15.95 -28.16 -1.83
CA SER A 881 14.88 -28.92 -1.17
C SER A 881 14.98 -30.44 -1.29
N LEU A 882 15.78 -30.97 -2.20
CA LEU A 882 15.99 -32.42 -2.40
C LEU A 882 16.82 -33.04 -1.26
N ALA A 883 17.71 -32.28 -0.64
CA ALA A 883 18.57 -32.76 0.45
C ALA A 883 17.79 -33.05 1.73
N LEU A 884 16.73 -32.29 1.99
CA LEU A 884 15.89 -32.47 3.20
C LEU A 884 15.01 -33.75 3.09
N VAL A 885 14.50 -34.06 1.91
CA VAL A 885 13.69 -35.27 1.65
C VAL A 885 14.57 -36.51 1.71
N MET A 886 15.79 -36.44 1.16
CA MET A 886 16.74 -37.55 1.22
C MET A 886 17.25 -37.83 2.64
N THR A 887 17.49 -36.77 3.42
CA THR A 887 17.94 -36.92 4.83
C THR A 887 16.85 -37.52 5.72
N ALA A 888 15.59 -37.11 5.52
CA ALA A 888 14.44 -37.70 6.23
C ALA A 888 14.18 -39.15 5.81
N ALA A 889 14.35 -39.50 4.54
CA ALA A 889 14.21 -40.88 4.06
C ALA A 889 15.34 -41.79 4.56
N ILE A 890 16.58 -41.32 4.59
CA ILE A 890 17.75 -42.07 5.09
C ILE A 890 17.64 -42.25 6.59
N SER A 891 17.17 -41.23 7.35
CA SER A 891 16.93 -41.32 8.79
C SER A 891 15.83 -42.34 9.11
N ARG A 892 14.77 -42.41 8.34
CA ARG A 892 13.67 -43.40 8.47
C ARG A 892 14.12 -44.81 8.12
N LEU A 893 14.91 -44.98 7.07
CA LEU A 893 15.46 -46.28 6.70
C LEU A 893 16.45 -46.83 7.76
N ARG A 894 17.30 -45.95 8.34
CA ARG A 894 18.22 -46.38 9.43
C ARG A 894 17.51 -46.76 10.72
N VAL A 895 16.47 -46.01 11.08
CA VAL A 895 15.63 -46.35 12.25
C VAL A 895 14.91 -47.67 12.01
N LEU A 896 14.44 -47.93 10.77
CA LEU A 896 13.80 -49.18 10.39
C LEU A 896 14.79 -50.35 10.41
N VAL A 897 16.03 -50.18 9.91
CA VAL A 897 17.08 -51.23 9.93
C VAL A 897 17.49 -51.54 11.37
N LEU A 898 17.74 -50.57 12.21
CA LEU A 898 18.06 -50.77 13.63
C LEU A 898 16.88 -51.36 14.41
N TYR A 899 15.63 -51.06 14.05
CA TYR A 899 14.43 -51.66 14.64
C TYR A 899 14.27 -53.12 14.22
N VAL A 900 14.53 -53.44 12.93
CA VAL A 900 14.47 -54.82 12.41
C VAL A 900 15.60 -55.68 13.00
N GLU A 901 16.84 -55.10 13.11
CA GLU A 901 17.97 -55.86 13.70
C GLU A 901 17.76 -56.07 15.21
N SER A 902 17.26 -55.08 15.96
CA SER A 902 16.96 -55.24 17.39
C SER A 902 15.81 -56.21 17.65
N ARG A 903 14.81 -56.25 16.74
CA ARG A 903 13.71 -57.20 16.82
C ARG A 903 14.16 -58.64 16.50
N SER A 904 15.01 -58.78 15.48
CA SER A 904 15.60 -60.09 15.11
C SER A 904 16.49 -60.65 16.20
N TYR A 905 17.30 -59.79 16.85
CA TYR A 905 18.16 -60.18 17.97
C TYR A 905 17.35 -60.50 19.24
N GLY A 906 16.35 -59.68 19.56
CA GLY A 906 15.45 -59.94 20.70
C GLY A 906 14.64 -61.21 20.52
N GLN A 907 14.08 -61.47 19.34
CA GLN A 907 13.35 -62.71 19.03
C GLN A 907 14.22 -63.94 19.14
N LYS A 908 15.46 -63.90 18.61
CA LYS A 908 16.43 -65.00 18.76
C LYS A 908 16.76 -65.31 20.22
N HIS A 909 16.84 -64.27 21.06
CA HIS A 909 17.09 -64.44 22.51
C HIS A 909 15.90 -65.06 23.23
N VAL A 910 14.67 -64.67 22.89
CA VAL A 910 13.41 -65.22 23.42
C VAL A 910 13.29 -66.71 23.00
N ASP A 911 13.47 -66.98 21.73
CA ASP A 911 13.43 -68.35 21.18
C ASP A 911 14.49 -69.26 21.84
N GLN A 912 15.66 -68.70 22.15
CA GLN A 912 16.74 -69.42 22.83
C GLN A 912 16.40 -69.72 24.31
N CYS A 913 15.74 -68.79 25.00
CA CYS A 913 15.27 -68.95 26.36
C CYS A 913 14.11 -69.94 26.45
N GLU A 914 13.18 -69.89 25.53
CA GLU A 914 12.05 -70.83 25.45
C GLU A 914 12.51 -72.26 25.17
N ASN A 915 13.47 -72.42 24.24
CA ASN A 915 14.04 -73.71 23.91
C ASN A 915 14.89 -74.33 25.02
N GLN A 916 15.36 -73.49 26.00
CA GLN A 916 16.13 -73.93 27.16
C GLN A 916 15.29 -74.08 28.46
N GLY A 917 13.97 -73.77 28.37
CA GLY A 917 13.07 -73.89 29.55
C GLY A 917 13.37 -72.87 30.64
N MET A 918 14.13 -71.80 30.37
CA MET A 918 14.52 -70.76 31.31
C MET A 918 13.64 -69.54 31.29
N ALA A 919 12.95 -69.26 32.36
CA ALA A 919 12.20 -67.98 32.49
C ALA A 919 13.20 -66.89 32.95
N CYS A 920 13.51 -65.96 32.03
CA CYS A 920 14.33 -64.80 32.39
C CYS A 920 13.45 -63.51 32.44
N LYS A 921 13.85 -62.61 33.33
CA LYS A 921 13.20 -61.30 33.51
C LYS A 921 13.23 -60.43 32.27
N TRP A 922 14.12 -60.72 31.32
CA TRP A 922 14.26 -60.03 30.07
C TRP A 922 13.20 -60.47 29.05
N CYS A 923 12.90 -61.76 28.97
CA CYS A 923 11.84 -62.32 28.10
C CYS A 923 10.45 -61.85 28.54
N SER A 924 10.15 -61.82 29.85
CA SER A 924 8.89 -61.25 30.36
C SER A 924 8.71 -59.78 30.06
N ASN A 925 9.81 -58.97 30.07
CA ASN A 925 9.76 -57.56 29.72
C ASN A 925 9.67 -57.35 28.20
N PHE A 926 10.19 -58.23 27.38
CA PHE A 926 10.13 -58.18 25.92
C PHE A 926 8.70 -58.41 25.43
N HIS A 927 7.98 -59.35 25.98
CA HIS A 927 6.56 -59.55 25.66
C HIS A 927 5.67 -58.37 26.13
N GLN A 928 5.99 -57.69 27.24
CA GLN A 928 5.30 -56.49 27.70
C GLN A 928 5.59 -55.28 26.80
N VAL A 929 6.76 -55.17 26.19
CA VAL A 929 7.13 -54.06 25.28
C VAL A 929 6.48 -54.27 23.88
N GLN A 930 6.19 -55.52 23.46
CA GLN A 930 5.45 -55.75 22.23
C GLN A 930 3.94 -55.39 22.30
N ALA A 931 3.39 -55.21 23.50
CA ALA A 931 1.97 -54.94 23.73
C ALA A 931 1.58 -53.45 23.78
N ILE A 932 2.54 -52.53 23.56
CA ILE A 932 2.22 -51.10 23.54
C ILE A 932 2.15 -50.64 22.08
N PRO A 933 0.99 -50.45 21.48
CA PRO A 933 0.88 -49.74 20.21
C PRO A 933 1.23 -48.27 20.51
N SER A 934 2.43 -47.86 20.11
CA SER A 934 2.92 -46.49 20.30
C SER A 934 2.56 -45.58 19.15
N ARG A 935 1.27 -45.56 18.77
CA ARG A 935 0.79 -44.66 17.74
C ARG A 935 -0.40 -43.87 18.24
N CYS A 936 -0.47 -42.63 17.90
CA CYS A 936 -1.46 -41.69 18.37
C CYS A 936 -2.47 -41.38 17.30
N ILE A 937 -3.68 -41.03 17.73
CA ILE A 937 -4.85 -41.03 16.89
C ILE A 937 -4.68 -40.02 15.75
N VAL A 938 -4.31 -38.78 16.04
CA VAL A 938 -4.16 -37.73 15.02
C VAL A 938 -2.94 -37.95 14.14
N GLU A 939 -1.86 -38.53 14.68
CA GLU A 939 -0.67 -38.86 13.88
C GLU A 939 -0.91 -40.02 12.91
N GLU A 940 -1.79 -40.99 13.27
CA GLU A 940 -2.19 -42.09 12.40
C GLU A 940 -3.17 -41.69 11.29
N MET A 941 -3.86 -40.55 11.44
CA MET A 941 -4.81 -40.05 10.46
C MET A 941 -4.11 -39.73 9.13
N SER A 942 -4.76 -40.05 8.03
CA SER A 942 -4.37 -39.58 6.70
C SER A 942 -4.43 -38.04 6.61
N THR A 943 -3.74 -37.48 5.63
CA THR A 943 -3.78 -36.02 5.40
C THR A 943 -5.22 -35.51 5.26
N GLU A 944 -6.06 -36.22 4.52
CA GLU A 944 -7.47 -35.85 4.34
C GLU A 944 -8.28 -35.97 5.64
N GLN A 945 -8.06 -37.03 6.43
CA GLN A 945 -8.70 -37.15 7.73
C GLN A 945 -8.31 -36.00 8.69
N ARG A 946 -7.05 -35.56 8.65
CA ARG A 946 -6.62 -34.39 9.44
C ARG A 946 -7.30 -33.11 8.94
N LYS A 947 -7.46 -32.94 7.63
CA LYS A 947 -8.19 -31.78 7.08
C LYS A 947 -9.66 -31.80 7.48
N ILE A 948 -10.32 -32.97 7.46
CA ILE A 948 -11.71 -33.12 7.87
C ILE A 948 -11.84 -32.85 9.39
N LEU A 949 -10.95 -33.37 10.22
CA LEU A 949 -10.95 -33.07 11.65
C LEU A 949 -10.74 -31.58 11.93
N LEU A 950 -9.82 -30.93 11.23
CA LEU A 950 -9.58 -29.49 11.33
C LEU A 950 -10.83 -28.70 10.89
N PHE A 951 -11.46 -29.10 9.79
CA PHE A 951 -12.69 -28.51 9.30
C PHE A 951 -13.84 -28.66 10.31
N PHE A 952 -14.04 -29.86 10.85
CA PHE A 952 -15.02 -30.08 11.93
C PHE A 952 -14.77 -29.19 13.16
N TRP A 953 -13.49 -28.99 13.51
CA TRP A 953 -13.11 -28.19 14.68
C TRP A 953 -13.26 -26.69 14.45
N THR A 954 -12.98 -26.18 13.24
CA THR A 954 -12.76 -24.76 12.97
C THR A 954 -13.53 -24.18 11.80
N SER A 955 -14.20 -25.01 11.01
CA SER A 955 -14.71 -24.68 9.65
C SER A 955 -13.60 -24.21 8.68
N VAL A 956 -12.33 -24.51 8.96
CA VAL A 956 -11.19 -24.24 8.08
C VAL A 956 -10.65 -25.58 7.58
N LYS A 957 -10.82 -25.89 6.28
CA LYS A 957 -10.29 -27.11 5.67
C LYS A 957 -8.84 -26.95 5.18
N TYR A 958 -8.49 -25.76 4.75
CA TYR A 958 -7.19 -25.41 4.20
C TYR A 958 -6.54 -24.33 5.08
N LEU A 959 -5.34 -24.61 5.58
CA LEU A 959 -4.62 -23.65 6.42
C LEU A 959 -4.07 -22.49 5.58
N PRO A 960 -4.07 -21.26 6.11
CA PRO A 960 -3.33 -20.17 5.50
C PRO A 960 -1.83 -20.51 5.38
N VAL A 961 -1.10 -19.73 4.61
CA VAL A 961 0.34 -19.95 4.32
C VAL A 961 1.16 -19.98 5.62
N GLU A 962 0.78 -19.19 6.58
CA GLU A 962 1.40 -19.11 7.93
C GLU A 962 1.08 -20.32 8.83
N GLY A 963 0.34 -21.30 8.32
CA GLY A 963 -0.09 -22.47 9.10
C GLY A 963 -1.08 -22.10 10.21
N PHE A 964 -0.98 -22.78 11.35
CA PHE A 964 -1.87 -22.51 12.50
C PHE A 964 -1.70 -21.11 13.09
N ARG A 965 -0.55 -20.48 12.93
CA ARG A 965 -0.30 -19.10 13.35
C ARG A 965 -1.16 -18.08 12.58
N GLY A 966 -1.54 -18.39 11.34
CA GLY A 966 -2.37 -17.52 10.50
C GLY A 966 -3.88 -17.64 10.78
N LEU A 967 -4.31 -18.50 11.68
CA LEU A 967 -5.71 -18.61 12.10
C LEU A 967 -6.12 -17.42 12.96
N ALA A 968 -7.40 -17.05 12.92
CA ALA A 968 -7.93 -15.92 13.65
C ALA A 968 -7.87 -16.09 15.19
N SER A 969 -7.74 -17.31 15.69
CA SER A 969 -7.62 -17.63 17.11
C SER A 969 -6.80 -18.88 17.32
N ARG A 970 -6.34 -19.12 18.55
CA ARG A 970 -5.80 -20.42 18.97
C ARG A 970 -6.90 -21.47 18.99
N LEU A 971 -6.52 -22.74 18.93
CA LEU A 971 -7.44 -23.86 19.04
C LEU A 971 -7.56 -24.30 20.51
N TYR A 972 -8.74 -24.75 20.89
CA TYR A 972 -9.04 -25.16 22.26
C TYR A 972 -9.62 -26.54 22.30
N ILE A 973 -9.17 -27.37 23.26
CA ILE A 973 -9.81 -28.64 23.62
C ILE A 973 -10.45 -28.48 24.99
N TYR A 974 -11.78 -28.68 25.05
CA TYR A 974 -12.60 -28.57 26.24
C TYR A 974 -13.03 -29.95 26.75
N ARG A 975 -12.99 -30.12 28.05
CA ARG A 975 -13.56 -31.28 28.68
C ARG A 975 -15.06 -31.08 28.83
N SER A 976 -15.86 -31.92 28.15
CA SER A 976 -17.32 -31.94 28.28
C SER A 976 -17.72 -32.77 29.54
N SER A 977 -18.80 -32.36 30.17
CA SER A 977 -19.45 -33.13 31.23
C SER A 977 -20.47 -34.17 30.73
N GLU A 978 -20.58 -34.29 29.40
CA GLU A 978 -21.52 -35.22 28.77
C GLU A 978 -21.14 -36.69 29.02
N PRO A 979 -22.09 -37.65 28.85
CA PRO A 979 -21.81 -39.07 28.95
C PRO A 979 -20.74 -39.55 27.92
N HIS A 980 -20.03 -40.63 28.27
CA HIS A 980 -18.95 -41.18 27.45
C HIS A 980 -19.39 -41.77 26.10
N ASP A 981 -20.67 -41.96 25.88
CA ASP A 981 -21.24 -42.45 24.64
C ASP A 981 -21.44 -41.35 23.59
N ARG A 982 -21.45 -40.07 23.99
CA ARG A 982 -21.58 -38.94 23.09
C ARG A 982 -20.37 -38.77 22.18
N LEU A 983 -20.60 -38.26 20.98
CA LEU A 983 -19.56 -37.87 20.02
C LEU A 983 -18.91 -36.55 20.47
N PRO A 984 -17.65 -36.26 20.02
CA PRO A 984 -17.10 -34.93 20.15
C PRO A 984 -17.97 -33.88 19.46
N SER A 985 -18.11 -32.73 20.08
CA SER A 985 -18.79 -31.56 19.51
C SER A 985 -17.78 -30.43 19.23
N SER A 986 -18.13 -29.52 18.34
CA SER A 986 -17.29 -28.37 18.02
C SER A 986 -18.04 -27.04 18.11
N HIS A 987 -17.36 -26.01 18.56
CA HIS A 987 -17.81 -24.62 18.47
C HIS A 987 -16.82 -23.88 17.54
N THR A 988 -17.12 -23.96 16.27
CA THR A 988 -16.19 -23.51 15.20
C THR A 988 -15.91 -22.00 15.23
N CYS A 989 -16.82 -21.19 15.77
CA CYS A 989 -16.63 -19.75 15.94
C CYS A 989 -15.46 -19.42 16.88
N PHE A 990 -15.27 -20.25 17.91
CA PHE A 990 -14.24 -20.09 18.94
C PHE A 990 -13.11 -21.14 18.84
N TYR A 991 -13.08 -21.90 17.76
CA TYR A 991 -12.10 -22.98 17.55
C TYR A 991 -12.03 -23.97 18.72
N ARG A 992 -13.19 -24.35 19.29
CA ARG A 992 -13.31 -25.27 20.42
C ARG A 992 -13.72 -26.65 19.96
N LEU A 993 -12.97 -27.67 20.38
CA LEU A 993 -13.34 -29.09 20.26
C LEU A 993 -13.67 -29.61 21.67
N CYS A 994 -14.88 -30.08 21.88
CA CYS A 994 -15.39 -30.54 23.17
C CYS A 994 -15.57 -32.06 23.13
N PHE A 995 -15.07 -32.77 24.13
CA PHE A 995 -15.35 -34.20 24.29
C PHE A 995 -15.25 -34.62 25.76
N PRO A 996 -16.01 -35.67 26.17
CA PRO A 996 -15.98 -36.19 27.54
C PRO A 996 -14.68 -36.99 27.81
N PRO A 997 -14.32 -37.24 29.05
CA PRO A 997 -13.14 -38.04 29.43
C PRO A 997 -13.35 -39.54 29.11
N TYR A 998 -13.29 -39.86 27.80
CA TYR A 998 -13.44 -41.24 27.34
C TYR A 998 -12.56 -42.24 28.13
N SER A 999 -13.10 -43.41 28.41
CA SER A 999 -12.48 -44.42 29.27
C SER A 999 -11.31 -45.16 28.61
N SER A 1000 -11.20 -45.16 27.31
CA SER A 1000 -10.12 -45.85 26.58
C SER A 1000 -9.72 -45.13 25.28
N MET A 1001 -8.46 -45.33 24.92
CA MET A 1001 -7.93 -44.80 23.63
C MET A 1001 -8.74 -45.28 22.42
N ARG A 1002 -9.16 -46.56 22.45
CA ARG A 1002 -9.95 -47.13 21.34
C ARG A 1002 -11.31 -46.42 21.20
N MET A 1003 -11.98 -46.08 22.31
CA MET A 1003 -13.23 -45.33 22.27
C MET A 1003 -13.01 -43.93 21.68
N LEU A 1004 -11.99 -43.19 22.12
CA LEU A 1004 -11.67 -41.90 21.56
C LEU A 1004 -11.35 -42.01 20.05
N GLN A 1005 -10.60 -43.02 19.63
CA GLN A 1005 -10.26 -43.28 18.24
C GLN A 1005 -11.52 -43.56 17.39
N ASP A 1006 -12.42 -44.41 17.87
CA ASP A 1006 -13.68 -44.73 17.16
C ASP A 1006 -14.58 -43.50 17.05
N ARG A 1007 -14.64 -42.63 18.09
CA ARG A 1007 -15.46 -41.40 18.08
C ARG A 1007 -14.86 -40.37 17.10
N LEU A 1008 -13.53 -40.18 17.12
CA LEU A 1008 -12.85 -39.31 16.17
C LEU A 1008 -12.95 -39.82 14.74
N ARG A 1009 -12.93 -41.15 14.53
CA ARG A 1009 -13.12 -41.73 13.21
C ARG A 1009 -14.53 -41.47 12.66
N ILE A 1010 -15.55 -41.50 13.50
CA ILE A 1010 -16.92 -41.19 13.08
C ILE A 1010 -17.02 -39.74 12.56
N ILE A 1011 -16.51 -38.76 13.32
CA ILE A 1011 -16.59 -37.35 12.93
C ILE A 1011 -15.65 -36.97 11.76
N THR A 1012 -14.70 -37.86 11.40
CA THR A 1012 -13.82 -37.65 10.24
C THR A 1012 -14.24 -38.42 9.00
N GLN A 1013 -15.43 -39.05 8.99
CA GLN A 1013 -16.03 -39.60 7.77
C GLN A 1013 -16.70 -38.49 6.96
N GLU A 1014 -16.57 -38.52 5.63
CA GLU A 1014 -17.04 -37.46 4.73
C GLU A 1014 -18.53 -37.09 4.88
N HIS A 1015 -19.35 -38.02 5.37
CA HIS A 1015 -20.78 -37.81 5.52
C HIS A 1015 -21.20 -37.01 6.76
N PHE A 1016 -20.34 -36.88 7.75
CA PHE A 1016 -20.64 -36.15 8.98
C PHE A 1016 -20.21 -34.67 8.99
N GLY A 1017 -19.38 -34.24 8.02
CA GLY A 1017 -18.93 -32.85 7.91
C GLY A 1017 -19.90 -31.88 7.25
N SER A 1018 -21.10 -32.31 6.89
CA SER A 1018 -22.02 -31.53 6.05
C SER A 1018 -23.23 -30.91 6.77
N SER A 1019 -23.34 -31.02 8.09
CA SER A 1019 -24.38 -30.35 8.84
C SER A 1019 -23.95 -29.96 10.25
N PHE A 1020 -24.22 -28.71 10.65
CA PHE A 1020 -24.22 -28.29 12.04
C PHE A 1020 -25.60 -28.62 12.65
N GLY A 1021 -25.75 -29.80 13.15
CA GLY A 1021 -26.96 -30.22 13.87
C GLY A 1021 -26.64 -30.54 15.31
N THR A 1022 -27.52 -30.21 16.25
CA THR A 1022 -27.54 -30.74 17.60
C THR A 1022 -27.82 -32.24 17.53
N TRP A 1023 -26.79 -33.05 17.80
CA TRP A 1023 -26.92 -34.51 17.99
C TRP A 1023 -26.99 -34.86 19.45
#